data_075bd15cb41fe3f4a3f4390163393dac
#
_entry.id   075bd15cb41fe3f4a3f4390163393dac
#
_cell.length_a   1.000
_cell.length_b   1.000
_cell.length_c   1.000
_cell.angle_alpha   90.00
_cell.angle_beta   90.00
_cell.angle_gamma   90.00
#
_symmetry.space_group_name_H-M   'P 1'
#
loop_
_entity.id
_entity.type
_entity.pdbx_description
1 polymer ?
#
loop_
_entity_poly.entity_id
_entity_poly.type
_entity_poly.pdbx_seq_one_letter_code
_entity_poly.pdbx_strand_id
1 'polypeptide(L)'
;MEVMNLIEQPIKVTEWQQTYTYDSGIHSGANTCVPSVSSKGLMEEDEACGRQYTLKKTTTYTQAVPQSQGDLEYQMSTTARAKRVREAMCPGVTGEDSSLLLATQVEGQTTNLQRLAEPSQLLKSAIVHLINYQDDAELATRALPELTKLLNDEDPVVVTKAAMIVNQLSKKEASRRALMGSPQLVAAVVRTMQNTSDLDTARCTTSILHNLSHHREGLLAIFKSGGIPALVRMLSSPVESVLFYAITTLHNLLLYQEGAKMAVRLADGLQKMVPLLNKNNPKFLAITTDCLQLLAYGNQESKLIILANGGPQALVQIMRNYSYEKLLWTTSRVLKVLSVCPSNKPAIVEAGGMQALGKHLTSNSPRLVQNCLWTLRNLSDVATKQEGLESVLKILVNQLSVDDVNVLTCATGTLSNLTCNNSKNKTLVTQNSGVEALIHAILRAGDKDDITEPAVCALRHLTSRHPEAEMAQNSVRLNYGIPAIVKLLNQPNQWPLVKATIGLIRNLALCPANHAPLQEASVIPRLVQLLVKAHQDAQRHVAAGTQQPYTDGVRMEEIVEGCTGALHILARDPMNRMEIFRLNTIPLFVQLLYSSVENIQRVAAGVLCELAQDKEAADAIDAEGASSPLMELLHSRNEGTATYAAAVLFRISEDKNPDYRKRVSVELTNSLFKHDPAAWEAAQSXXXFKHDPAAWEAVSTPGWATMSGCTSCALRKDSSFGGRPPTILSAS
;
A
#
# COMPACT_ATOMS: atom_id res chain seq x y z
N MET A 1 -17.45 -21.22 37.09
CA MET A 1 -17.26 -19.74 37.26
C MET A 1 -15.79 -19.35 37.22
N GLU A 2 -14.98 -19.98 36.35
CA GLU A 2 -13.55 -19.65 36.20
C GLU A 2 -13.10 -19.39 34.76
N VAL A 3 -14.03 -19.18 33.84
CA VAL A 3 -13.71 -18.96 32.42
C VAL A 3 -14.00 -17.53 31.96
N MET A 4 -14.46 -16.67 32.86
CA MET A 4 -14.86 -15.30 32.51
C MET A 4 -13.85 -14.20 32.85
N ASN A 5 -12.64 -14.54 33.33
CA ASN A 5 -11.67 -13.52 33.77
C ASN A 5 -10.44 -13.38 32.87
N LEU A 6 -10.51 -13.78 31.58
CA LEU A 6 -9.39 -13.69 30.64
C LEU A 6 -9.62 -12.70 29.48
N ILE A 7 -10.61 -11.81 29.60
CA ILE A 7 -10.91 -10.85 28.52
C ILE A 7 -10.80 -9.39 29.01
N GLU A 8 -9.78 -9.06 29.78
CA GLU A 8 -9.49 -7.66 30.08
C GLU A 8 -7.98 -7.39 30.21
N GLN A 9 -7.28 -7.53 29.09
CA GLN A 9 -6.03 -6.77 28.94
C GLN A 9 -6.03 -6.11 27.56
N PRO A 10 -6.02 -4.79 27.47
CA PRO A 10 -5.88 -4.13 26.19
C PRO A 10 -4.49 -4.43 25.64
N ILE A 11 -4.44 -5.10 24.52
CA ILE A 11 -3.20 -5.29 23.74
C ILE A 11 -2.70 -3.90 23.40
N LYS A 12 -1.59 -3.48 24.00
CA LYS A 12 -0.97 -2.19 23.72
C LYS A 12 -0.55 -2.16 22.25
N VAL A 13 -1.18 -1.31 21.48
CA VAL A 13 -0.89 -1.07 20.07
C VAL A 13 0.54 -0.56 19.83
N THR A 14 1.27 -0.24 20.90
CA THR A 14 2.62 0.33 20.86
C THR A 14 3.72 -0.66 20.49
N GLU A 15 3.50 -1.97 20.60
CA GLU A 15 4.51 -2.98 20.23
C GLU A 15 4.62 -3.21 18.72
N TRP A 16 3.61 -2.79 17.97
CA TRP A 16 3.57 -3.00 16.52
C TRP A 16 4.43 -2.01 15.72
N GLN A 17 4.71 -0.85 16.29
CA GLN A 17 5.53 0.17 15.62
C GLN A 17 7.04 -0.08 15.76
N GLN A 18 7.46 -0.97 16.64
CA GLN A 18 8.89 -1.19 16.93
C GLN A 18 9.58 -2.27 16.07
N THR A 19 8.84 -3.05 15.28
CA THR A 19 9.45 -4.14 14.50
C THR A 19 9.82 -3.76 13.07
N TYR A 20 9.55 -2.55 12.63
CA TYR A 20 9.97 -2.08 11.32
C TYR A 20 11.16 -1.13 11.46
N THR A 21 12.34 -1.70 11.70
CA THR A 21 13.58 -0.96 11.53
C THR A 21 13.75 -0.63 10.05
N TYR A 22 13.75 0.63 9.74
CA TYR A 22 14.11 1.16 8.43
C TYR A 22 15.57 0.83 8.16
N ASP A 23 15.82 -0.29 7.51
CA ASP A 23 17.13 -0.52 6.93
C ASP A 23 17.18 0.14 5.56
N SER A 24 17.31 1.45 5.56
CA SER A 24 17.49 2.23 4.35
C SER A 24 18.97 2.31 4.02
N GLY A 25 19.57 1.13 3.82
CA GLY A 25 21.00 1.06 3.51
C GLY A 25 21.38 1.92 2.32
N ILE A 26 22.27 2.85 2.54
CA ILE A 26 23.06 3.48 1.48
C ILE A 26 23.95 2.41 0.83
N HIS A 27 24.00 1.24 1.43
CA HIS A 27 24.77 0.10 0.90
C HIS A 27 24.22 -0.35 -0.46
N SER A 28 25.06 -0.23 -1.43
CA SER A 28 24.86 -0.74 -2.76
C SER A 28 24.68 -2.26 -2.71
N GLY A 29 23.47 -2.72 -2.68
CA GLY A 29 23.16 -4.15 -2.71
C GLY A 29 22.26 -4.65 -1.61
N ALA A 30 21.97 -3.85 -0.61
CA ALA A 30 21.05 -4.24 0.44
C ALA A 30 19.59 -4.04 0.00
N ASN A 31 18.76 -4.99 0.32
CA ASN A 31 17.31 -4.91 0.10
C ASN A 31 16.71 -3.83 1.00
N THR A 32 16.52 -2.64 0.47
CA THR A 32 15.89 -1.56 1.21
C THR A 32 14.62 -1.11 0.52
N CYS A 33 13.61 -1.92 0.64
CA CYS A 33 12.27 -1.58 0.21
C CYS A 33 11.38 -1.56 1.44
N VAL A 34 11.38 -0.47 2.18
CA VAL A 34 10.41 -0.28 3.24
C VAL A 34 9.42 0.77 2.77
N PRO A 35 8.13 0.43 2.67
CA PRO A 35 7.14 1.44 2.31
C PRO A 35 7.06 2.50 3.41
N SER A 36 7.32 3.72 3.04
CA SER A 36 7.09 4.87 3.91
C SER A 36 5.58 5.15 3.96
N VAL A 37 4.87 4.33 4.72
CA VAL A 37 3.43 4.60 4.94
C VAL A 37 3.21 4.77 6.43
N SER A 38 2.98 5.98 6.85
CA SER A 38 2.34 6.19 8.14
C SER A 38 0.90 5.71 8.01
N SER A 39 0.58 4.64 8.70
CA SER A 39 -0.74 4.02 8.66
C SER A 39 -1.85 4.88 9.28
N LYS A 40 -1.52 6.04 9.81
CA LYS A 40 -2.47 6.87 10.57
C LYS A 40 -3.48 7.65 9.71
N GLY A 41 -3.13 7.95 8.46
CA GLY A 41 -4.02 8.74 7.59
C GLY A 41 -5.10 7.95 6.87
N LEU A 42 -5.03 6.63 6.88
CA LEU A 42 -5.91 5.79 6.06
C LEU A 42 -7.15 5.24 6.78
N MET A 43 -7.20 5.43 8.12
CA MET A 43 -8.22 4.79 8.94
C MET A 43 -9.50 5.64 9.12
N GLU A 44 -9.38 6.96 9.08
CA GLU A 44 -10.51 7.85 9.40
C GLU A 44 -11.48 8.09 8.23
N GLU A 45 -11.00 8.02 6.99
CA GLU A 45 -11.83 8.30 5.82
C GLU A 45 -12.84 7.19 5.48
N ASP A 46 -12.54 5.93 5.83
CA ASP A 46 -13.45 4.81 5.53
C ASP A 46 -14.68 4.76 6.46
N GLU A 47 -14.62 5.32 7.67
CA GLU A 47 -15.80 5.40 8.56
C GLU A 47 -16.80 6.46 8.10
N ALA A 48 -16.33 7.55 7.54
CA ALA A 48 -17.20 8.64 7.02
C ALA A 48 -17.99 8.21 5.78
N CYS A 49 -17.41 7.35 4.94
CA CYS A 49 -18.06 6.89 3.72
C CYS A 49 -19.20 5.89 4.00
N GLY A 50 -19.15 5.16 5.13
CA GLY A 50 -20.21 4.23 5.53
C GLY A 50 -21.50 4.92 5.98
N ARG A 51 -21.39 6.15 6.47
CA ARG A 51 -22.57 6.87 7.03
C ARG A 51 -23.41 7.59 5.98
N GLN A 52 -22.86 7.92 4.83
CA GLN A 52 -23.59 8.68 3.80
C GLN A 52 -24.49 7.81 2.90
N TYR A 53 -24.28 6.50 2.89
CA TYR A 53 -25.01 5.61 1.98
C TYR A 53 -26.41 5.21 2.45
N THR A 54 -26.78 5.49 3.71
CA THR A 54 -28.01 4.96 4.31
C THR A 54 -29.27 5.71 3.95
N LEU A 55 -29.19 6.95 3.53
CA LEU A 55 -30.39 7.80 3.33
C LEU A 55 -30.99 7.74 1.91
N LYS A 56 -30.24 7.22 0.93
CA LYS A 56 -30.71 7.22 -0.47
C LYS A 56 -31.24 5.87 -0.98
N LYS A 57 -31.20 4.81 -0.17
CA LYS A 57 -31.58 3.47 -0.66
C LYS A 57 -33.03 3.06 -0.42
N THR A 58 -33.83 3.91 0.21
CA THR A 58 -35.20 3.53 0.55
C THR A 58 -36.21 3.79 -0.56
N THR A 59 -35.80 4.39 -1.69
CA THR A 59 -36.78 4.91 -2.66
C THR A 59 -36.80 4.20 -4.02
N THR A 60 -36.01 3.16 -4.25
CA THR A 60 -35.92 2.58 -5.59
C THR A 60 -36.05 1.06 -5.67
N TYR A 61 -37.05 0.49 -5.02
CA TYR A 61 -37.45 -0.89 -5.33
C TYR A 61 -38.97 -1.00 -5.42
N THR A 62 -39.55 -0.25 -6.36
CA THR A 62 -40.87 -0.56 -6.90
C THR A 62 -40.70 -0.80 -8.39
N GLN A 63 -40.28 -2.00 -8.75
CA GLN A 63 -40.47 -2.47 -10.13
C GLN A 63 -41.32 -3.74 -10.11
N ALA A 64 -42.28 -3.71 -11.00
CA ALA A 64 -43.39 -4.62 -11.15
C ALA A 64 -43.06 -6.11 -11.02
N VAL A 65 -43.71 -6.76 -10.10
CA VAL A 65 -43.87 -8.22 -10.05
C VAL A 65 -45.12 -8.56 -10.85
N PRO A 66 -45.11 -9.63 -11.65
CA PRO A 66 -46.32 -10.04 -12.39
C PRO A 66 -47.42 -10.32 -11.41
N GLN A 67 -48.63 -9.87 -11.77
CA GLN A 67 -49.82 -10.02 -10.94
C GLN A 67 -50.13 -11.51 -10.75
N SER A 68 -50.02 -11.98 -9.54
CA SER A 68 -50.50 -13.32 -9.15
C SER A 68 -51.92 -13.23 -8.67
N GLN A 69 -52.62 -14.38 -8.61
CA GLN A 69 -54.00 -14.51 -8.15
C GLN A 69 -54.22 -13.90 -6.74
N GLY A 70 -53.19 -13.82 -5.94
CA GLY A 70 -53.24 -13.16 -4.62
C GLY A 70 -53.42 -11.64 -4.66
N ASP A 71 -53.01 -10.98 -5.78
CA ASP A 71 -53.17 -9.55 -5.93
C ASP A 71 -54.61 -9.10 -6.21
N LEU A 72 -55.37 -9.95 -6.92
CA LEU A 72 -56.79 -9.71 -7.14
C LEU A 72 -57.60 -9.82 -5.82
N GLU A 73 -57.33 -10.83 -5.01
CA GLU A 73 -57.97 -11.01 -3.69
C GLU A 73 -57.59 -9.85 -2.73
N TYR A 74 -56.37 -9.33 -2.81
CA TYR A 74 -55.93 -8.16 -2.03
C TYR A 74 -56.65 -6.90 -2.52
N GLN A 75 -56.80 -6.69 -3.83
CA GLN A 75 -57.53 -5.56 -4.39
C GLN A 75 -59.03 -5.60 -4.03
N MET A 76 -59.66 -6.77 -4.05
CA MET A 76 -61.06 -6.92 -3.63
C MET A 76 -61.20 -6.63 -2.10
N SER A 77 -60.26 -7.07 -1.30
CA SER A 77 -60.22 -6.78 0.15
C SER A 77 -60.02 -5.27 0.43
N THR A 78 -59.15 -4.62 -0.30
CA THR A 78 -58.92 -3.16 -0.14
C THR A 78 -60.12 -2.35 -0.59
N THR A 79 -60.87 -2.84 -1.61
CA THR A 79 -62.12 -2.19 -2.08
C THR A 79 -63.21 -2.31 -1.03
N ALA A 80 -63.36 -3.46 -0.38
CA ALA A 80 -64.34 -3.67 0.69
C ALA A 80 -63.96 -2.80 1.93
N ARG A 81 -62.69 -2.66 2.22
CA ARG A 81 -62.21 -1.79 3.30
C ARG A 81 -62.45 -0.32 2.97
N ALA A 82 -62.18 0.08 1.73
CA ALA A 82 -62.42 1.47 1.24
C ALA A 82 -63.92 1.82 1.33
N LYS A 83 -64.79 0.85 1.06
CA LYS A 83 -66.26 1.03 1.20
C LYS A 83 -66.63 1.27 2.68
N ARG A 84 -66.11 0.49 3.63
CA ARG A 84 -66.34 0.71 5.08
C ARG A 84 -65.85 2.08 5.55
N VAL A 85 -64.71 2.53 5.00
CA VAL A 85 -64.12 3.85 5.33
C VAL A 85 -65.03 4.94 4.81
N ARG A 86 -65.55 4.82 3.58
CA ARG A 86 -66.50 5.79 3.00
C ARG A 86 -67.81 5.87 3.83
N GLU A 87 -68.35 4.70 4.22
CA GLU A 87 -69.54 4.62 5.05
C GLU A 87 -69.34 5.25 6.46
N ALA A 88 -68.15 5.12 7.00
CA ALA A 88 -67.77 5.72 8.28
C ALA A 88 -67.54 7.20 8.22
N MET A 89 -67.00 7.72 7.11
CA MET A 89 -66.69 9.14 6.98
C MET A 89 -67.84 9.99 6.43
N CYS A 90 -68.82 9.36 5.74
CA CYS A 90 -69.95 10.07 5.16
C CYS A 90 -71.21 9.24 5.39
N PRO A 91 -71.72 9.16 6.60
CA PRO A 91 -72.97 8.41 6.87
C PRO A 91 -74.14 9.13 6.17
N GLY A 92 -74.77 8.43 5.21
CA GLY A 92 -75.93 8.94 4.49
C GLY A 92 -75.75 9.12 2.97
N VAL A 93 -74.53 8.92 2.46
CA VAL A 93 -74.28 8.94 1.01
C VAL A 93 -74.24 7.48 0.52
N THR A 94 -75.42 6.91 0.32
CA THR A 94 -75.58 5.63 -0.38
C THR A 94 -76.05 5.89 -1.78
N GLY A 95 -75.15 6.04 -2.72
CA GLY A 95 -75.54 6.18 -4.14
C GLY A 95 -74.41 6.48 -5.07
N GLU A 96 -74.48 5.90 -6.21
CA GLU A 96 -73.55 6.05 -7.32
C GLU A 96 -73.65 7.46 -7.94
N ASP A 97 -73.02 8.45 -7.33
CA ASP A 97 -72.88 9.76 -8.01
C ASP A 97 -71.39 10.18 -8.06
N SER A 98 -70.63 9.36 -8.81
CA SER A 98 -69.28 9.75 -9.22
C SER A 98 -69.29 10.55 -10.52
N SER A 99 -70.49 10.83 -11.11
CA SER A 99 -70.59 11.44 -12.43
C SER A 99 -70.60 12.99 -12.40
N LEU A 100 -70.78 13.62 -11.26
CA LEU A 100 -70.85 15.09 -11.16
C LEU A 100 -69.54 15.84 -11.14
N LEU A 101 -68.42 15.11 -11.01
CA LEU A 101 -67.09 15.73 -10.98
C LEU A 101 -66.35 15.70 -12.35
N LEU A 102 -66.97 15.10 -13.38
CA LEU A 102 -66.35 14.92 -14.71
C LEU A 102 -66.76 15.94 -15.74
N ALA A 103 -67.58 16.94 -15.40
CA ALA A 103 -68.20 17.82 -16.38
C ALA A 103 -67.42 19.09 -16.74
N THR A 104 -66.20 19.24 -16.29
CA THR A 104 -65.42 20.46 -16.55
C THR A 104 -63.96 20.19 -16.97
N GLN A 105 -63.78 19.23 -17.86
CA GLN A 105 -62.47 19.05 -18.46
C GLN A 105 -62.37 19.82 -19.79
N VAL A 106 -61.66 20.94 -19.77
CA VAL A 106 -61.04 21.53 -20.93
C VAL A 106 -59.66 20.90 -21.05
N GLU A 107 -59.43 20.28 -22.18
CA GLU A 107 -58.18 19.59 -22.47
C GLU A 107 -56.97 20.49 -22.20
N GLY A 108 -56.11 20.12 -21.27
CA GLY A 108 -54.76 20.64 -21.07
C GLY A 108 -54.49 21.59 -19.90
N GLN A 109 -55.51 21.99 -19.11
CA GLN A 109 -55.26 22.82 -17.90
C GLN A 109 -56.05 22.30 -16.69
N THR A 110 -55.31 22.11 -15.58
CA THR A 110 -55.93 21.76 -14.29
C THR A 110 -56.76 22.94 -13.79
N THR A 111 -58.04 22.72 -13.56
CA THR A 111 -58.96 23.71 -13.02
C THR A 111 -58.62 23.97 -11.54
N ASN A 112 -58.99 25.14 -11.02
CA ASN A 112 -58.81 25.50 -9.61
C ASN A 112 -59.54 24.50 -8.67
N LEU A 113 -60.66 23.93 -9.11
CA LEU A 113 -61.39 22.90 -8.39
C LEU A 113 -60.60 21.59 -8.32
N GLN A 114 -59.89 21.22 -9.41
CA GLN A 114 -59.01 20.05 -9.38
C GLN A 114 -57.82 20.27 -8.48
N ARG A 115 -57.23 21.47 -8.44
CA ARG A 115 -56.13 21.82 -7.55
C ARG A 115 -56.54 21.76 -6.07
N LEU A 116 -57.77 22.10 -5.76
CA LEU A 116 -58.33 22.01 -4.41
C LEU A 116 -58.73 20.56 -4.05
N ALA A 117 -59.14 19.76 -5.03
CA ALA A 117 -59.51 18.36 -4.84
C ALA A 117 -58.30 17.46 -4.63
N GLU A 118 -57.13 17.74 -5.23
CA GLU A 118 -55.92 16.93 -5.09
C GLU A 118 -55.49 16.70 -3.62
N PRO A 119 -55.37 17.73 -2.77
CA PRO A 119 -55.04 17.52 -1.38
C PRO A 119 -56.08 16.66 -0.62
N SER A 120 -57.36 16.82 -0.96
CA SER A 120 -58.44 16.05 -0.38
C SER A 120 -58.36 14.56 -0.80
N GLN A 121 -58.03 14.33 -2.08
CA GLN A 121 -57.84 12.95 -2.59
C GLN A 121 -56.63 12.28 -1.94
N LEU A 122 -55.52 13.03 -1.80
CA LEU A 122 -54.31 12.57 -1.12
C LEU A 122 -54.59 12.22 0.36
N LEU A 123 -55.36 13.10 1.02
CA LEU A 123 -55.76 12.87 2.42
C LEU A 123 -56.65 11.59 2.56
N LYS A 124 -57.61 11.43 1.66
CA LYS A 124 -58.45 10.23 1.62
C LYS A 124 -57.60 8.97 1.37
N SER A 125 -56.69 9.02 0.42
CA SER A 125 -55.76 7.92 0.13
C SER A 125 -54.90 7.61 1.38
N ALA A 126 -54.38 8.64 2.02
CA ALA A 126 -53.54 8.47 3.22
C ALA A 126 -54.37 7.82 4.38
N ILE A 127 -55.62 8.24 4.56
CA ILE A 127 -56.51 7.66 5.58
C ILE A 127 -56.81 6.19 5.27
N VAL A 128 -57.10 5.83 4.02
CA VAL A 128 -57.30 4.43 3.59
C VAL A 128 -56.06 3.60 3.84
N HIS A 129 -54.89 4.13 3.51
CA HIS A 129 -53.62 3.46 3.78
C HIS A 129 -53.41 3.24 5.29
N LEU A 130 -53.73 4.26 6.10
CA LEU A 130 -53.60 4.19 7.55
C LEU A 130 -54.50 3.14 8.15
N ILE A 131 -55.75 3.05 7.70
CA ILE A 131 -56.74 2.03 8.19
C ILE A 131 -56.28 0.64 7.76
N ASN A 132 -55.86 0.46 6.49
CA ASN A 132 -55.31 -0.80 6.01
C ASN A 132 -54.07 -1.23 6.82
N TYR A 133 -53.22 -0.29 7.15
CA TYR A 133 -52.04 -0.52 7.99
C TYR A 133 -52.43 -0.99 9.38
N GLN A 134 -53.41 -0.32 10.00
CA GLN A 134 -53.91 -0.65 11.35
C GLN A 134 -54.55 -2.04 11.36
N ASP A 135 -55.39 -2.38 10.38
CA ASP A 135 -56.03 -3.68 10.24
C ASP A 135 -55.00 -4.82 10.10
N ASP A 136 -54.00 -4.60 9.25
CA ASP A 136 -52.93 -5.59 9.03
C ASP A 136 -52.07 -5.79 10.29
N ALA A 137 -51.80 -4.71 11.05
CA ALA A 137 -51.03 -4.76 12.28
C ALA A 137 -51.82 -5.53 13.37
N GLU A 138 -53.13 -5.24 13.51
CA GLU A 138 -53.99 -5.88 14.50
C GLU A 138 -54.16 -7.38 14.20
N LEU A 139 -54.39 -7.74 12.96
CA LEU A 139 -54.50 -9.13 12.51
C LEU A 139 -53.19 -9.90 12.77
N ALA A 140 -52.06 -9.31 12.44
CA ALA A 140 -50.75 -9.89 12.72
C ALA A 140 -50.59 -10.10 14.24
N THR A 141 -50.85 -9.07 15.04
CA THR A 141 -50.69 -9.14 16.51
C THR A 141 -51.54 -10.27 17.14
N ARG A 142 -52.78 -10.42 16.69
CA ARG A 142 -53.65 -11.50 17.15
C ARG A 142 -53.16 -12.89 16.77
N ALA A 143 -52.50 -13.02 15.56
CA ALA A 143 -52.01 -14.30 15.05
C ALA A 143 -50.66 -14.71 15.66
N LEU A 144 -49.87 -13.78 16.22
CA LEU A 144 -48.50 -14.04 16.68
C LEU A 144 -48.38 -15.20 17.69
N PRO A 145 -49.22 -15.29 18.75
CA PRO A 145 -49.08 -16.38 19.74
C PRO A 145 -49.29 -17.75 19.10
N GLU A 146 -50.28 -17.85 18.21
CA GLU A 146 -50.63 -19.14 17.56
C GLU A 146 -49.54 -19.51 16.53
N LEU A 147 -49.08 -18.55 15.72
CA LEU A 147 -47.98 -18.78 14.76
C LEU A 147 -46.69 -19.19 15.48
N THR A 148 -46.44 -18.64 16.67
CA THR A 148 -45.30 -19.03 17.51
C THR A 148 -45.39 -20.50 17.94
N LYS A 149 -46.59 -20.96 18.35
CA LYS A 149 -46.81 -22.37 18.67
C LYS A 149 -46.59 -23.28 17.47
N LEU A 150 -47.20 -22.92 16.31
CA LEU A 150 -47.10 -23.69 15.07
C LEU A 150 -45.67 -23.80 14.53
N LEU A 151 -44.83 -22.77 14.74
CA LEU A 151 -43.40 -22.80 14.38
C LEU A 151 -42.58 -23.75 15.26
N ASN A 152 -43.11 -24.08 16.47
CA ASN A 152 -42.49 -25.01 17.41
C ASN A 152 -43.18 -26.38 17.43
N ASP A 153 -44.04 -26.64 16.44
CA ASP A 153 -44.76 -27.93 16.33
C ASP A 153 -43.80 -29.06 15.97
N GLU A 154 -44.18 -30.29 16.32
CA GLU A 154 -43.40 -31.50 16.00
C GLU A 154 -43.57 -31.92 14.54
N ASP A 155 -44.68 -31.57 13.90
CA ASP A 155 -44.97 -31.90 12.49
C ASP A 155 -44.27 -30.91 11.54
N PRO A 156 -43.30 -31.37 10.75
CA PRO A 156 -42.60 -30.48 9.82
C PRO A 156 -43.51 -29.83 8.76
N VAL A 157 -44.66 -30.46 8.43
CA VAL A 157 -45.63 -29.87 7.47
C VAL A 157 -46.30 -28.65 8.10
N VAL A 158 -46.67 -28.74 9.39
CA VAL A 158 -47.26 -27.63 10.15
C VAL A 158 -46.24 -26.49 10.24
N VAL A 159 -44.99 -26.80 10.58
CA VAL A 159 -43.88 -25.82 10.68
C VAL A 159 -43.69 -25.10 9.35
N THR A 160 -43.67 -25.84 8.22
CA THR A 160 -43.49 -25.26 6.88
C THR A 160 -44.65 -24.31 6.55
N LYS A 161 -45.89 -24.71 6.79
CA LYS A 161 -47.07 -23.86 6.57
C LYS A 161 -47.04 -22.60 7.41
N ALA A 162 -46.69 -22.74 8.71
CA ALA A 162 -46.54 -21.60 9.62
C ALA A 162 -45.46 -20.62 9.11
N ALA A 163 -44.30 -21.15 8.68
CA ALA A 163 -43.21 -20.34 8.15
C ALA A 163 -43.64 -19.60 6.88
N MET A 164 -44.42 -20.24 5.99
CA MET A 164 -44.98 -19.61 4.80
C MET A 164 -45.88 -18.42 5.15
N ILE A 165 -46.79 -18.61 6.14
CA ILE A 165 -47.71 -17.56 6.61
C ILE A 165 -46.91 -16.39 7.21
N VAL A 166 -45.95 -16.65 8.08
CA VAL A 166 -45.10 -15.60 8.70
C VAL A 166 -44.28 -14.87 7.60
N ASN A 167 -43.82 -15.60 6.59
CA ASN A 167 -43.10 -15.00 5.47
C ASN A 167 -44.00 -14.02 4.69
N GLN A 168 -45.27 -14.38 4.44
CA GLN A 168 -46.21 -13.47 3.78
C GLN A 168 -46.49 -12.24 4.64
N LEU A 169 -46.65 -12.40 5.95
CA LEU A 169 -46.86 -11.29 6.89
C LEU A 169 -45.61 -10.36 6.91
N SER A 170 -44.41 -10.92 6.87
CA SER A 170 -43.17 -10.14 6.93
C SER A 170 -42.97 -9.21 5.73
N LYS A 171 -43.67 -9.46 4.60
CA LYS A 171 -43.61 -8.58 3.39
C LYS A 171 -44.40 -7.28 3.58
N LYS A 172 -45.45 -7.29 4.43
CA LYS A 172 -46.27 -6.10 4.73
C LYS A 172 -45.63 -5.30 5.86
N GLU A 173 -45.51 -4.00 5.71
CA GLU A 173 -44.83 -3.15 6.70
C GLU A 173 -45.50 -3.19 8.08
N ALA A 174 -46.83 -3.09 8.14
CA ALA A 174 -47.55 -3.07 9.37
C ALA A 174 -47.37 -4.38 10.15
N SER A 175 -47.57 -5.53 9.48
CA SER A 175 -47.38 -6.86 10.06
C SER A 175 -45.92 -7.08 10.48
N ARG A 176 -44.95 -6.59 9.66
CA ARG A 176 -43.52 -6.69 9.94
C ARG A 176 -43.14 -6.01 11.25
N ARG A 177 -43.73 -4.83 11.54
CA ARG A 177 -43.50 -4.12 12.81
C ARG A 177 -44.02 -4.95 14.00
N ALA A 178 -45.21 -5.55 13.86
CA ALA A 178 -45.76 -6.44 14.88
C ALA A 178 -44.85 -7.65 15.11
N LEU A 179 -44.33 -8.28 14.03
CA LEU A 179 -43.38 -9.39 14.10
C LEU A 179 -42.11 -9.02 14.85
N MET A 180 -41.51 -7.84 14.53
CA MET A 180 -40.29 -7.34 15.20
C MET A 180 -40.51 -7.08 16.70
N GLY A 181 -41.73 -6.69 17.10
CA GLY A 181 -42.11 -6.46 18.47
C GLY A 181 -42.37 -7.74 19.27
N SER A 182 -42.28 -8.94 18.65
CA SER A 182 -42.48 -10.22 19.30
C SER A 182 -41.17 -11.02 19.37
N PRO A 183 -40.39 -10.92 20.45
CA PRO A 183 -39.17 -11.70 20.62
C PRO A 183 -39.36 -13.19 20.54
N GLN A 184 -40.51 -13.69 21.05
CA GLN A 184 -40.83 -15.12 21.04
C GLN A 184 -40.98 -15.65 19.61
N LEU A 185 -41.64 -14.88 18.73
CA LEU A 185 -41.81 -15.28 17.34
C LEU A 185 -40.46 -15.28 16.60
N VAL A 186 -39.67 -14.21 16.79
CA VAL A 186 -38.32 -14.12 16.13
C VAL A 186 -37.44 -15.27 16.60
N ALA A 187 -37.46 -15.60 17.90
CA ALA A 187 -36.74 -16.75 18.47
C ALA A 187 -37.24 -18.08 17.88
N ALA A 188 -38.54 -18.22 17.66
CA ALA A 188 -39.15 -19.43 17.05
C ALA A 188 -38.66 -19.54 15.58
N VAL A 189 -38.69 -18.45 14.80
CA VAL A 189 -38.19 -18.43 13.40
C VAL A 189 -36.72 -18.82 13.35
N VAL A 190 -35.89 -18.28 14.25
CA VAL A 190 -34.46 -18.61 14.34
C VAL A 190 -34.25 -20.09 14.67
N ARG A 191 -35.00 -20.61 15.65
CA ARG A 191 -34.93 -22.03 16.05
C ARG A 191 -35.35 -22.95 14.88
N THR A 192 -36.45 -22.60 14.19
CA THR A 192 -36.91 -23.34 13.00
C THR A 192 -35.82 -23.37 11.94
N MET A 193 -35.17 -22.21 11.66
CA MET A 193 -34.10 -22.10 10.70
C MET A 193 -32.87 -22.94 11.11
N GLN A 194 -32.59 -23.03 12.42
CA GLN A 194 -31.47 -23.83 12.94
C GLN A 194 -31.70 -25.31 12.77
N ASN A 195 -32.96 -25.77 12.92
CA ASN A 195 -33.28 -27.19 13.04
C ASN A 195 -33.78 -27.81 11.73
N THR A 196 -34.25 -27.00 10.78
CA THR A 196 -34.85 -27.52 9.54
C THR A 196 -33.79 -28.11 8.58
N SER A 197 -34.16 -29.22 7.95
CA SER A 197 -33.51 -29.77 6.75
C SER A 197 -34.33 -29.49 5.50
N ASP A 198 -35.56 -29.01 5.63
CA ASP A 198 -36.44 -28.69 4.50
C ASP A 198 -36.02 -27.38 3.83
N LEU A 199 -35.86 -27.42 2.51
CA LEU A 199 -35.35 -26.28 1.72
C LEU A 199 -36.37 -25.13 1.65
N ASP A 200 -37.68 -25.43 1.64
CA ASP A 200 -38.73 -24.40 1.59
C ASP A 200 -38.87 -23.70 2.95
N THR A 201 -38.80 -24.45 4.04
CA THR A 201 -38.75 -23.88 5.39
C THR A 201 -37.51 -22.98 5.56
N ALA A 202 -36.35 -23.47 5.13
CA ALA A 202 -35.08 -22.69 5.16
C ALA A 202 -35.23 -21.40 4.35
N ARG A 203 -35.84 -21.48 3.16
CA ARG A 203 -36.07 -20.31 2.30
C ARG A 203 -37.03 -19.30 2.95
N CYS A 204 -38.13 -19.79 3.54
CA CYS A 204 -39.14 -18.94 4.20
C CYS A 204 -38.55 -18.27 5.45
N THR A 205 -37.85 -19.00 6.31
CA THR A 205 -37.29 -18.46 7.56
C THR A 205 -36.19 -17.46 7.29
N THR A 206 -35.31 -17.74 6.31
CA THR A 206 -34.24 -16.80 5.92
C THR A 206 -34.84 -15.54 5.31
N SER A 207 -35.89 -15.68 4.47
CA SER A 207 -36.62 -14.54 3.88
C SER A 207 -37.28 -13.67 4.93
N ILE A 208 -37.86 -14.27 5.98
CA ILE A 208 -38.44 -13.54 7.13
C ILE A 208 -37.36 -12.67 7.78
N LEU A 209 -36.20 -13.26 8.14
CA LEU A 209 -35.14 -12.53 8.81
C LEU A 209 -34.59 -11.43 7.88
N HIS A 210 -34.49 -11.69 6.57
CA HIS A 210 -34.09 -10.69 5.58
C HIS A 210 -35.03 -9.49 5.58
N ASN A 211 -36.37 -9.75 5.59
CA ASN A 211 -37.36 -8.67 5.59
C ASN A 211 -37.31 -7.86 6.89
N LEU A 212 -37.08 -8.51 8.04
CA LEU A 212 -36.94 -7.83 9.33
C LEU A 212 -35.64 -7.01 9.40
N SER A 213 -34.56 -7.43 8.73
CA SER A 213 -33.23 -6.84 8.85
C SER A 213 -33.12 -5.41 8.23
N HIS A 214 -34.16 -4.94 7.54
CA HIS A 214 -34.21 -3.57 7.02
C HIS A 214 -34.54 -2.51 8.08
N HIS A 215 -34.84 -2.94 9.31
CA HIS A 215 -35.18 -2.06 10.44
C HIS A 215 -34.27 -2.35 11.63
N ARG A 216 -33.93 -1.32 12.40
CA ARG A 216 -33.05 -1.46 13.58
C ARG A 216 -33.63 -2.39 14.63
N GLU A 217 -34.94 -2.30 14.86
CA GLU A 217 -35.64 -3.18 15.80
C GLU A 217 -35.55 -4.64 15.37
N GLY A 218 -35.68 -4.89 14.05
CA GLY A 218 -35.54 -6.23 13.48
C GLY A 218 -34.12 -6.77 13.64
N LEU A 219 -33.10 -5.95 13.38
CA LEU A 219 -31.69 -6.33 13.56
C LEU A 219 -31.42 -6.71 15.03
N LEU A 220 -31.91 -5.89 15.95
CA LEU A 220 -31.76 -6.16 17.40
C LEU A 220 -32.49 -7.46 17.80
N ALA A 221 -33.69 -7.67 17.29
CA ALA A 221 -34.48 -8.89 17.57
C ALA A 221 -33.75 -10.14 17.04
N ILE A 222 -33.23 -10.10 15.80
CA ILE A 222 -32.45 -11.18 15.19
C ILE A 222 -31.19 -11.46 16.04
N PHE A 223 -30.46 -10.43 16.42
CA PHE A 223 -29.23 -10.53 17.21
C PHE A 223 -29.53 -11.19 18.59
N LYS A 224 -30.54 -10.67 19.33
CA LYS A 224 -30.91 -11.16 20.65
C LYS A 224 -31.41 -12.60 20.62
N SER A 225 -32.05 -13.02 19.51
CA SER A 225 -32.57 -14.38 19.33
C SER A 225 -31.51 -15.39 18.88
N GLY A 226 -30.23 -15.00 18.81
CA GLY A 226 -29.16 -15.90 18.35
C GLY A 226 -29.20 -16.17 16.85
N GLY A 227 -29.68 -15.22 16.06
CA GLY A 227 -29.87 -15.41 14.62
C GLY A 227 -28.57 -15.50 13.83
N ILE A 228 -27.43 -14.96 14.32
CA ILE A 228 -26.17 -14.94 13.58
C ILE A 228 -25.63 -16.35 13.30
N PRO A 229 -25.44 -17.23 14.30
CA PRO A 229 -25.02 -18.62 14.01
C PRO A 229 -25.94 -19.36 13.03
N ALA A 230 -27.24 -19.16 13.15
CA ALA A 230 -28.22 -19.75 12.25
C ALA A 230 -28.06 -19.26 10.80
N LEU A 231 -27.87 -17.95 10.60
CA LEU A 231 -27.65 -17.34 9.29
C LEU A 231 -26.31 -17.81 8.69
N VAL A 232 -25.24 -17.93 9.50
CA VAL A 232 -23.95 -18.43 9.03
C VAL A 232 -24.10 -19.90 8.57
N ARG A 233 -24.88 -20.72 9.27
CA ARG A 233 -25.20 -22.09 8.84
C ARG A 233 -25.89 -22.07 7.45
N MET A 234 -26.80 -21.13 7.20
CA MET A 234 -27.49 -21.00 5.90
C MET A 234 -26.58 -20.66 4.75
N LEU A 235 -25.36 -20.15 5.00
CA LEU A 235 -24.37 -19.91 3.94
C LEU A 235 -23.84 -21.20 3.29
N SER A 236 -24.15 -22.35 3.84
CA SER A 236 -23.85 -23.67 3.25
C SER A 236 -25.03 -24.27 2.45
N SER A 237 -26.12 -23.53 2.29
CA SER A 237 -27.31 -24.01 1.56
C SER A 237 -27.04 -24.18 0.05
N PRO A 238 -27.60 -25.22 -0.59
CA PRO A 238 -27.54 -25.34 -2.05
C PRO A 238 -28.45 -24.34 -2.78
N VAL A 239 -29.38 -23.70 -2.08
CA VAL A 239 -30.43 -22.84 -2.65
C VAL A 239 -29.92 -21.39 -2.73
N GLU A 240 -29.82 -20.83 -3.92
CA GLU A 240 -29.27 -19.48 -4.16
C GLU A 240 -30.05 -18.38 -3.41
N SER A 241 -31.39 -18.49 -3.35
CA SER A 241 -32.20 -17.50 -2.63
C SER A 241 -31.92 -17.50 -1.12
N VAL A 242 -31.69 -18.69 -0.53
CA VAL A 242 -31.30 -18.83 0.89
C VAL A 242 -29.94 -18.13 1.09
N LEU A 243 -28.95 -18.42 0.25
CA LEU A 243 -27.64 -17.79 0.30
C LEU A 243 -27.76 -16.25 0.23
N PHE A 244 -28.59 -15.77 -0.72
CA PHE A 244 -28.78 -14.32 -0.92
C PHE A 244 -29.41 -13.66 0.29
N TYR A 245 -30.51 -14.25 0.85
CA TYR A 245 -31.16 -13.70 2.03
C TYR A 245 -30.23 -13.75 3.25
N ALA A 246 -29.51 -14.86 3.44
CA ALA A 246 -28.59 -15.03 4.58
C ALA A 246 -27.46 -14.00 4.54
N ILE A 247 -26.76 -13.87 3.39
CA ILE A 247 -25.62 -12.96 3.26
C ILE A 247 -26.08 -11.49 3.38
N THR A 248 -27.25 -11.14 2.82
CA THR A 248 -27.79 -9.77 2.90
C THR A 248 -28.18 -9.43 4.34
N THR A 249 -28.79 -10.37 5.06
CA THR A 249 -29.15 -10.20 6.48
C THR A 249 -27.90 -10.01 7.33
N LEU A 250 -26.86 -10.85 7.12
CA LEU A 250 -25.57 -10.73 7.79
C LEU A 250 -24.93 -9.39 7.48
N HIS A 251 -24.97 -8.94 6.22
CA HIS A 251 -24.44 -7.64 5.79
C HIS A 251 -25.11 -6.49 6.56
N ASN A 252 -26.46 -6.51 6.65
CA ASN A 252 -27.20 -5.49 7.39
C ASN A 252 -26.84 -5.52 8.89
N LEU A 253 -26.69 -6.72 9.49
CA LEU A 253 -26.24 -6.88 10.87
C LEU A 253 -24.83 -6.30 11.07
N LEU A 254 -23.88 -6.61 10.16
CA LEU A 254 -22.51 -6.14 10.25
C LEU A 254 -22.41 -4.61 10.15
N LEU A 255 -23.33 -3.97 9.39
CA LEU A 255 -23.35 -2.51 9.22
C LEU A 255 -23.94 -1.78 10.41
N TYR A 256 -25.02 -2.31 11.01
CA TYR A 256 -25.87 -1.52 11.89
C TYR A 256 -26.04 -2.09 13.30
N GLN A 257 -25.64 -3.35 13.55
CA GLN A 257 -25.85 -4.00 14.86
C GLN A 257 -24.51 -4.11 15.59
N GLU A 258 -24.40 -3.41 16.71
CA GLU A 258 -23.24 -3.52 17.59
C GLU A 258 -23.06 -4.96 18.07
N GLY A 259 -21.81 -5.44 18.13
CA GLY A 259 -21.46 -6.81 18.50
C GLY A 259 -21.59 -7.84 17.38
N ALA A 260 -22.26 -7.51 16.27
CA ALA A 260 -22.47 -8.46 15.17
C ALA A 260 -21.16 -8.94 14.55
N LYS A 261 -20.16 -8.07 14.40
CA LYS A 261 -18.84 -8.44 13.84
C LYS A 261 -18.19 -9.57 14.66
N MET A 262 -18.19 -9.42 16.00
CA MET A 262 -17.65 -10.44 16.90
C MET A 262 -18.45 -11.75 16.80
N ALA A 263 -19.78 -11.65 16.83
CA ALA A 263 -20.65 -12.82 16.75
C ALA A 263 -20.49 -13.61 15.44
N VAL A 264 -20.32 -12.91 14.32
CA VAL A 264 -20.08 -13.55 13.00
C VAL A 264 -18.70 -14.25 12.98
N ARG A 265 -17.67 -13.63 13.57
CA ARG A 265 -16.34 -14.26 13.68
C ARG A 265 -16.41 -15.54 14.53
N LEU A 266 -17.07 -15.48 15.68
CA LEU A 266 -17.24 -16.63 16.61
C LEU A 266 -18.07 -17.76 16.00
N ALA A 267 -18.94 -17.46 15.04
CA ALA A 267 -19.78 -18.45 14.36
C ALA A 267 -19.12 -19.00 13.07
N ASP A 268 -17.80 -18.81 12.88
CA ASP A 268 -17.06 -19.23 11.69
C ASP A 268 -17.57 -18.60 10.39
N GLY A 269 -18.07 -17.38 10.47
CA GLY A 269 -18.65 -16.69 9.31
C GLY A 269 -17.66 -16.49 8.16
N LEU A 270 -16.40 -16.18 8.47
CA LEU A 270 -15.34 -15.98 7.45
C LEU A 270 -15.08 -17.27 6.68
N GLN A 271 -14.97 -18.41 7.39
CA GLN A 271 -14.73 -19.73 6.81
C GLN A 271 -15.87 -20.13 5.86
N LYS A 272 -17.09 -19.67 6.12
CA LYS A 272 -18.25 -19.91 5.25
C LYS A 272 -18.37 -18.89 4.11
N MET A 273 -17.95 -17.65 4.32
CA MET A 273 -18.06 -16.56 3.31
C MET A 273 -17.00 -16.66 2.21
N VAL A 274 -15.75 -17.01 2.55
CA VAL A 274 -14.65 -17.02 1.55
C VAL A 274 -14.94 -17.99 0.39
N PRO A 275 -15.40 -19.24 0.62
CA PRO A 275 -15.74 -20.12 -0.51
C PRO A 275 -16.85 -19.58 -1.42
N LEU A 276 -17.72 -18.70 -0.92
CA LEU A 276 -18.79 -18.09 -1.71
C LEU A 276 -18.26 -17.13 -2.77
N LEU A 277 -17.00 -16.70 -2.68
CA LEU A 277 -16.33 -15.88 -3.70
C LEU A 277 -16.23 -16.59 -5.06
N ASN A 278 -16.42 -17.91 -5.08
CA ASN A 278 -16.42 -18.73 -6.32
C ASN A 278 -17.79 -18.82 -6.99
N LYS A 279 -18.83 -18.14 -6.45
CA LYS A 279 -20.14 -18.05 -7.10
C LYS A 279 -20.09 -17.06 -8.27
N ASN A 280 -21.07 -17.14 -9.19
CA ASN A 280 -21.05 -16.38 -10.43
C ASN A 280 -21.89 -15.09 -10.44
N ASN A 281 -22.72 -14.87 -9.43
CA ASN A 281 -23.63 -13.73 -9.39
C ASN A 281 -22.88 -12.47 -8.87
N PRO A 282 -22.66 -11.44 -9.71
CA PRO A 282 -21.87 -10.28 -9.31
C PRO A 282 -22.51 -9.44 -8.20
N LYS A 283 -23.85 -9.41 -8.11
CA LYS A 283 -24.55 -8.68 -7.04
C LYS A 283 -24.34 -9.40 -5.69
N PHE A 284 -24.43 -10.73 -5.70
CA PHE A 284 -24.16 -11.60 -4.54
C PHE A 284 -22.69 -11.43 -4.08
N LEU A 285 -21.76 -11.48 -5.03
CA LEU A 285 -20.32 -11.31 -4.75
C LEU A 285 -20.03 -9.94 -4.14
N ALA A 286 -20.69 -8.87 -4.61
CA ALA A 286 -20.49 -7.53 -4.07
C ALA A 286 -20.90 -7.42 -2.60
N ILE A 287 -21.98 -8.11 -2.19
CA ILE A 287 -22.41 -8.16 -0.79
C ILE A 287 -21.42 -9.00 0.04
N THR A 288 -21.00 -10.14 -0.50
CA THR A 288 -20.06 -11.06 0.18
C THR A 288 -18.72 -10.36 0.42
N THR A 289 -18.16 -9.68 -0.59
CA THR A 289 -16.89 -8.95 -0.46
C THR A 289 -17.02 -7.80 0.54
N ASP A 290 -18.17 -7.11 0.57
CA ASP A 290 -18.39 -6.03 1.55
C ASP A 290 -18.42 -6.61 2.99
N CYS A 291 -19.08 -7.77 3.21
CA CYS A 291 -19.05 -8.47 4.50
C CYS A 291 -17.61 -8.80 4.93
N LEU A 292 -16.79 -9.32 3.98
CA LEU A 292 -15.40 -9.67 4.26
C LEU A 292 -14.59 -8.42 4.64
N GLN A 293 -14.83 -7.29 3.98
CA GLN A 293 -14.16 -6.04 4.31
C GLN A 293 -14.51 -5.58 5.72
N LEU A 294 -15.81 -5.59 6.08
CA LEU A 294 -16.30 -5.20 7.41
C LEU A 294 -15.70 -6.06 8.52
N LEU A 295 -15.48 -7.36 8.25
CA LEU A 295 -14.92 -8.31 9.22
C LEU A 295 -13.40 -8.21 9.31
N ALA A 296 -12.71 -7.96 8.19
CA ALA A 296 -11.24 -7.93 8.14
C ALA A 296 -10.65 -6.60 8.60
N TYR A 297 -11.43 -5.50 8.50
CA TYR A 297 -10.97 -4.17 8.86
C TYR A 297 -10.63 -4.11 10.35
N GLY A 298 -9.39 -3.73 10.68
CA GLY A 298 -8.91 -3.63 12.05
C GLY A 298 -8.75 -4.95 12.79
N ASN A 299 -8.83 -6.09 12.09
CA ASN A 299 -8.77 -7.41 12.76
C ASN A 299 -7.79 -8.34 12.04
N GLN A 300 -6.66 -8.59 12.67
CA GLN A 300 -5.56 -9.39 12.11
C GLN A 300 -5.94 -10.84 11.92
N GLU A 301 -6.64 -11.43 12.90
CA GLU A 301 -7.10 -12.83 12.84
C GLU A 301 -7.99 -13.07 11.62
N SER A 302 -8.97 -12.17 11.38
CA SER A 302 -9.84 -12.24 10.20
C SER A 302 -9.05 -12.24 8.89
N LYS A 303 -8.01 -11.41 8.79
CA LYS A 303 -7.13 -11.36 7.60
C LYS A 303 -6.43 -12.70 7.37
N LEU A 304 -5.97 -13.34 8.44
CA LEU A 304 -5.30 -14.66 8.37
C LEU A 304 -6.29 -15.78 8.02
N ILE A 305 -7.51 -15.73 8.54
CA ILE A 305 -8.58 -16.69 8.19
C ILE A 305 -8.92 -16.58 6.69
N ILE A 306 -9.03 -15.35 6.16
CA ILE A 306 -9.30 -15.11 4.73
C ILE A 306 -8.15 -15.70 3.89
N LEU A 307 -6.90 -15.49 4.32
CA LEU A 307 -5.72 -16.08 3.66
C LEU A 307 -5.78 -17.60 3.63
N ALA A 308 -6.02 -18.21 4.81
CA ALA A 308 -6.05 -19.67 4.98
C ALA A 308 -7.12 -20.36 4.12
N ASN A 309 -8.19 -19.63 3.78
CA ASN A 309 -9.30 -20.15 2.97
C ASN A 309 -9.19 -19.77 1.49
N GLY A 310 -8.03 -19.28 1.02
CA GLY A 310 -7.78 -18.96 -0.39
C GLY A 310 -8.42 -17.65 -0.85
N GLY A 311 -8.69 -16.74 0.08
CA GLY A 311 -9.30 -15.44 -0.22
C GLY A 311 -8.53 -14.60 -1.24
N PRO A 312 -7.19 -14.42 -1.10
CA PRO A 312 -6.42 -13.62 -2.05
C PRO A 312 -6.59 -14.06 -3.50
N GLN A 313 -6.50 -15.37 -3.77
CA GLN A 313 -6.65 -15.93 -5.12
C GLN A 313 -8.04 -15.63 -5.69
N ALA A 314 -9.10 -15.89 -4.90
CA ALA A 314 -10.48 -15.65 -5.33
C ALA A 314 -10.75 -14.16 -5.60
N LEU A 315 -10.27 -13.27 -4.72
CA LEU A 315 -10.44 -11.81 -4.87
C LEU A 315 -9.71 -11.28 -6.10
N VAL A 316 -8.49 -11.76 -6.37
CA VAL A 316 -7.72 -11.36 -7.58
C VAL A 316 -8.44 -11.86 -8.84
N GLN A 317 -9.01 -13.07 -8.82
CA GLN A 317 -9.80 -13.59 -9.96
C GLN A 317 -11.04 -12.72 -10.21
N ILE A 318 -11.70 -12.24 -9.17
CA ILE A 318 -12.83 -11.31 -9.30
C ILE A 318 -12.36 -10.02 -9.99
N MET A 319 -11.25 -9.41 -9.54
CA MET A 319 -10.70 -8.19 -10.16
C MET A 319 -10.35 -8.41 -11.63
N ARG A 320 -9.94 -9.63 -12.00
CA ARG A 320 -9.52 -9.96 -13.35
C ARG A 320 -10.68 -10.20 -14.31
N ASN A 321 -11.75 -10.87 -13.82
CA ASN A 321 -12.78 -11.49 -14.68
C ASN A 321 -14.10 -10.71 -14.76
N TYR A 322 -14.37 -9.79 -13.82
CA TYR A 322 -15.64 -9.07 -13.76
C TYR A 322 -15.47 -7.60 -14.21
N SER A 323 -16.60 -7.01 -14.66
CA SER A 323 -16.67 -5.58 -15.06
C SER A 323 -17.71 -4.79 -14.26
N TYR A 324 -18.48 -5.44 -13.37
CA TYR A 324 -19.50 -4.79 -12.56
C TYR A 324 -18.83 -3.87 -11.52
N GLU A 325 -18.98 -2.57 -11.68
CA GLU A 325 -18.23 -1.53 -10.92
C GLU A 325 -18.36 -1.70 -9.40
N LYS A 326 -19.60 -1.95 -8.92
CA LYS A 326 -19.84 -2.10 -7.49
C LYS A 326 -19.06 -3.29 -6.92
N LEU A 327 -19.00 -4.42 -7.63
CA LEU A 327 -18.24 -5.60 -7.22
C LEU A 327 -16.72 -5.30 -7.22
N LEU A 328 -16.23 -4.66 -8.27
CA LEU A 328 -14.81 -4.28 -8.35
C LEU A 328 -14.43 -3.35 -7.19
N TRP A 329 -15.29 -2.37 -6.89
CA TRP A 329 -15.06 -1.43 -5.80
C TRP A 329 -15.04 -2.14 -4.43
N THR A 330 -16.04 -3.00 -4.12
CA THR A 330 -16.06 -3.73 -2.84
C THR A 330 -14.87 -4.70 -2.74
N THR A 331 -14.52 -5.40 -3.83
CA THR A 331 -13.36 -6.30 -3.88
C THR A 331 -12.05 -5.53 -3.64
N SER A 332 -11.88 -4.36 -4.27
CA SER A 332 -10.69 -3.53 -4.08
C SER A 332 -10.55 -3.05 -2.63
N ARG A 333 -11.67 -2.80 -1.93
CA ARG A 333 -11.67 -2.46 -0.49
C ARG A 333 -11.13 -3.63 0.35
N VAL A 334 -11.54 -4.87 0.05
CA VAL A 334 -11.01 -6.06 0.75
C VAL A 334 -9.51 -6.19 0.50
N LEU A 335 -9.09 -6.12 -0.78
CA LEU A 335 -7.67 -6.23 -1.14
C LEU A 335 -6.83 -5.13 -0.47
N LYS A 336 -7.36 -3.90 -0.37
CA LYS A 336 -6.69 -2.80 0.35
C LYS A 336 -6.50 -3.16 1.83
N VAL A 337 -7.52 -3.71 2.50
CA VAL A 337 -7.45 -4.13 3.90
C VAL A 337 -6.45 -5.29 4.08
N LEU A 338 -6.44 -6.26 3.16
CA LEU A 338 -5.52 -7.41 3.23
C LEU A 338 -4.07 -7.00 2.91
N SER A 339 -3.86 -6.00 2.05
CA SER A 339 -2.53 -5.60 1.58
C SER A 339 -1.64 -4.97 2.67
N VAL A 340 -2.20 -4.59 3.83
CA VAL A 340 -1.40 -4.13 4.97
C VAL A 340 -0.94 -5.29 5.86
N CYS A 341 -1.40 -6.51 5.59
CA CYS A 341 -1.02 -7.71 6.36
C CYS A 341 0.19 -8.38 5.70
N PRO A 342 1.34 -8.52 6.39
CA PRO A 342 2.55 -9.09 5.78
C PRO A 342 2.34 -10.49 5.18
N SER A 343 1.51 -11.33 5.81
CA SER A 343 1.24 -12.70 5.35
C SER A 343 0.37 -12.71 4.07
N ASN A 344 -0.53 -11.74 3.91
CA ASN A 344 -1.42 -11.67 2.74
C ASN A 344 -0.72 -11.06 1.51
N LYS A 345 0.28 -10.18 1.69
CA LYS A 345 0.96 -9.50 0.57
C LYS A 345 1.51 -10.47 -0.46
N PRO A 346 2.37 -11.45 -0.07
CA PRO A 346 2.91 -12.41 -1.07
C PRO A 346 1.80 -13.17 -1.81
N ALA A 347 0.79 -13.64 -1.10
CA ALA A 347 -0.33 -14.40 -1.68
C ALA A 347 -1.09 -13.60 -2.74
N ILE A 348 -1.32 -12.30 -2.48
CA ILE A 348 -1.99 -11.40 -3.44
C ILE A 348 -1.08 -11.19 -4.67
N VAL A 349 0.23 -10.98 -4.47
CA VAL A 349 1.20 -10.76 -5.55
C VAL A 349 1.33 -12.02 -6.40
N GLU A 350 1.48 -13.19 -5.78
CA GLU A 350 1.59 -14.50 -6.46
C GLU A 350 0.33 -14.83 -7.29
N ALA A 351 -0.84 -14.43 -6.81
CA ALA A 351 -2.10 -14.58 -7.54
C ALA A 351 -2.19 -13.66 -8.77
N GLY A 352 -1.22 -12.77 -8.99
CA GLY A 352 -1.23 -11.79 -10.06
C GLY A 352 -2.01 -10.51 -9.71
N GLY A 353 -2.04 -10.17 -8.42
CA GLY A 353 -2.77 -9.01 -7.91
C GLY A 353 -2.29 -7.69 -8.49
N MET A 354 -0.97 -7.53 -8.72
CA MET A 354 -0.42 -6.30 -9.29
C MET A 354 -0.99 -6.01 -10.67
N GLN A 355 -1.02 -7.01 -11.55
CA GLN A 355 -1.56 -6.89 -12.91
C GLN A 355 -3.09 -6.68 -12.89
N ALA A 356 -3.79 -7.42 -12.02
CA ALA A 356 -5.25 -7.33 -11.89
C ALA A 356 -5.70 -5.93 -11.42
N LEU A 357 -5.01 -5.37 -10.43
CA LEU A 357 -5.28 -4.02 -9.91
C LEU A 357 -4.88 -2.95 -10.94
N GLY A 358 -3.73 -3.14 -11.60
CA GLY A 358 -3.21 -2.23 -12.62
C GLY A 358 -4.19 -2.01 -13.78
N LYS A 359 -4.94 -3.05 -14.18
CA LYS A 359 -5.98 -3.01 -15.21
C LYS A 359 -7.04 -1.94 -14.90
N HIS A 360 -7.30 -1.64 -13.63
CA HIS A 360 -8.36 -0.72 -13.21
C HIS A 360 -7.89 0.71 -12.94
N LEU A 361 -6.60 1.01 -13.12
CA LEU A 361 -6.06 2.36 -12.90
C LEU A 361 -6.57 3.40 -13.89
N THR A 362 -7.10 2.95 -15.03
CA THR A 362 -7.69 3.83 -16.06
C THR A 362 -9.24 3.81 -16.01
N SER A 363 -9.82 3.26 -14.95
CA SER A 363 -11.29 3.20 -14.76
C SER A 363 -11.88 4.59 -14.56
N ASN A 364 -13.12 4.77 -15.01
CA ASN A 364 -13.91 5.99 -14.79
C ASN A 364 -14.45 6.13 -13.36
N SER A 365 -14.18 5.15 -12.47
CA SER A 365 -14.60 5.18 -11.07
C SER A 365 -13.44 5.66 -10.18
N PRO A 366 -13.42 6.93 -9.72
CA PRO A 366 -12.31 7.45 -8.91
C PRO A 366 -12.10 6.64 -7.62
N ARG A 367 -13.19 6.19 -6.98
CA ARG A 367 -13.11 5.38 -5.75
C ARG A 367 -12.46 4.01 -6.00
N LEU A 368 -12.66 3.41 -7.18
CA LEU A 368 -12.00 2.16 -7.56
C LEU A 368 -10.51 2.40 -7.83
N VAL A 369 -10.19 3.43 -8.61
CA VAL A 369 -8.80 3.82 -8.93
C VAL A 369 -8.02 4.08 -7.65
N GLN A 370 -8.58 4.86 -6.71
CA GLN A 370 -7.93 5.19 -5.44
C GLN A 370 -7.62 3.94 -4.62
N ASN A 371 -8.58 3.01 -4.49
CA ASN A 371 -8.34 1.75 -3.77
C ASN A 371 -7.25 0.91 -4.45
N CYS A 372 -7.26 0.83 -5.79
CA CYS A 372 -6.24 0.09 -6.55
C CYS A 372 -4.86 0.71 -6.34
N LEU A 373 -4.73 2.03 -6.40
CA LEU A 373 -3.47 2.74 -6.18
C LEU A 373 -2.89 2.47 -4.79
N TRP A 374 -3.70 2.62 -3.73
CA TRP A 374 -3.27 2.34 -2.36
C TRP A 374 -2.86 0.87 -2.18
N THR A 375 -3.63 -0.05 -2.78
CA THR A 375 -3.34 -1.48 -2.71
C THR A 375 -2.01 -1.79 -3.41
N LEU A 376 -1.79 -1.24 -4.61
CA LEU A 376 -0.54 -1.38 -5.37
C LEU A 376 0.65 -0.85 -4.55
N ARG A 377 0.50 0.32 -3.92
CA ARG A 377 1.55 0.88 -3.07
C ARG A 377 1.88 -0.07 -1.91
N ASN A 378 0.85 -0.60 -1.24
CA ASN A 378 1.03 -1.53 -0.11
C ASN A 378 1.71 -2.84 -0.53
N LEU A 379 1.46 -3.32 -1.76
CA LEU A 379 2.01 -4.59 -2.27
C LEU A 379 3.38 -4.43 -2.93
N SER A 380 3.76 -3.21 -3.33
CA SER A 380 4.93 -2.98 -4.18
C SER A 380 6.26 -3.35 -3.53
N ASP A 381 6.33 -3.34 -2.20
CA ASP A 381 7.53 -3.72 -1.44
C ASP A 381 7.87 -5.21 -1.62
N VAL A 382 6.86 -6.07 -1.75
CA VAL A 382 7.07 -7.52 -1.98
C VAL A 382 7.00 -7.89 -3.46
N ALA A 383 6.59 -6.96 -4.34
CA ALA A 383 6.43 -7.18 -5.78
C ALA A 383 7.65 -6.76 -6.60
N THR A 384 8.80 -6.46 -5.96
CA THR A 384 9.99 -5.91 -6.62
C THR A 384 10.54 -6.82 -7.73
N LYS A 385 10.33 -8.14 -7.62
CA LYS A 385 10.79 -9.14 -8.59
C LYS A 385 9.66 -9.66 -9.50
N GLN A 386 8.45 -9.11 -9.37
CA GLN A 386 7.30 -9.56 -10.16
C GLN A 386 7.48 -9.15 -11.62
N GLU A 387 7.18 -10.08 -12.54
CA GLU A 387 7.22 -9.85 -14.00
C GLU A 387 5.85 -9.41 -14.54
N GLY A 388 5.83 -8.91 -15.77
CA GLY A 388 4.60 -8.50 -16.46
C GLY A 388 3.99 -7.22 -15.90
N LEU A 389 4.83 -6.29 -15.40
CA LEU A 389 4.38 -5.02 -14.84
C LEU A 389 4.55 -3.82 -15.80
N GLU A 390 4.90 -4.08 -17.07
CA GLU A 390 5.24 -3.04 -18.05
C GLU A 390 4.09 -2.02 -18.20
N SER A 391 2.86 -2.52 -18.35
CA SER A 391 1.67 -1.66 -18.47
C SER A 391 1.39 -0.89 -17.18
N VAL A 392 1.58 -1.52 -16.02
CA VAL A 392 1.36 -0.89 -14.71
C VAL A 392 2.35 0.26 -14.53
N LEU A 393 3.65 0.02 -14.82
CA LEU A 393 4.70 1.03 -14.69
C LEU A 393 4.42 2.25 -15.60
N LYS A 394 4.00 1.99 -16.85
CA LYS A 394 3.66 3.05 -17.80
C LYS A 394 2.47 3.89 -17.30
N ILE A 395 1.43 3.25 -16.79
CA ILE A 395 0.26 3.96 -16.25
C ILE A 395 0.67 4.77 -15.01
N LEU A 396 1.49 4.21 -14.11
CA LEU A 396 1.95 4.92 -12.90
C LEU A 396 2.78 6.16 -13.25
N VAL A 397 3.63 6.09 -14.28
CA VAL A 397 4.38 7.26 -14.76
C VAL A 397 3.41 8.32 -15.27
N ASN A 398 2.39 7.93 -16.06
CA ASN A 398 1.36 8.87 -16.56
C ASN A 398 0.55 9.49 -15.39
N GLN A 399 0.29 8.73 -14.32
CA GLN A 399 -0.41 9.24 -13.13
C GLN A 399 0.37 10.33 -12.39
N LEU A 400 1.68 10.43 -12.57
CA LEU A 400 2.49 11.49 -11.97
C LEU A 400 2.13 12.88 -12.51
N SER A 401 1.43 12.98 -13.65
CA SER A 401 0.97 14.26 -14.21
C SER A 401 -0.35 14.75 -13.60
N VAL A 402 -1.06 13.89 -12.88
CA VAL A 402 -2.36 14.22 -12.25
C VAL A 402 -2.12 15.10 -11.01
N ASP A 403 -2.96 16.12 -10.82
CA ASP A 403 -2.84 17.04 -9.69
C ASP A 403 -3.73 16.59 -8.52
N ASP A 404 -3.43 15.38 -8.01
CA ASP A 404 -4.10 14.79 -6.83
C ASP A 404 -3.03 14.21 -5.91
N VAL A 405 -3.04 14.68 -4.66
CA VAL A 405 -2.04 14.31 -3.64
C VAL A 405 -2.02 12.80 -3.39
N ASN A 406 -3.19 12.16 -3.30
CA ASN A 406 -3.29 10.71 -3.06
C ASN A 406 -2.72 9.91 -4.24
N VAL A 407 -3.02 10.35 -5.46
CA VAL A 407 -2.50 9.71 -6.69
C VAL A 407 -0.97 9.83 -6.71
N LEU A 408 -0.44 11.04 -6.48
CA LEU A 408 1.02 11.29 -6.46
C LEU A 408 1.71 10.46 -5.38
N THR A 409 1.15 10.45 -4.15
CA THR A 409 1.69 9.66 -3.01
C THR A 409 1.76 8.17 -3.36
N CYS A 410 0.69 7.64 -3.97
CA CYS A 410 0.65 6.21 -4.34
C CYS A 410 1.59 5.90 -5.50
N ALA A 411 1.60 6.74 -6.54
CA ALA A 411 2.41 6.51 -7.74
C ALA A 411 3.90 6.60 -7.42
N THR A 412 4.35 7.65 -6.70
CA THR A 412 5.77 7.81 -6.32
C THR A 412 6.22 6.67 -5.41
N GLY A 413 5.41 6.29 -4.41
CA GLY A 413 5.73 5.19 -3.50
C GLY A 413 5.82 3.84 -4.21
N THR A 414 4.87 3.56 -5.12
CA THR A 414 4.86 2.32 -5.90
C THR A 414 6.08 2.26 -6.83
N LEU A 415 6.37 3.34 -7.55
CA LEU A 415 7.53 3.42 -8.46
C LEU A 415 8.84 3.28 -7.69
N SER A 416 8.96 3.92 -6.53
CA SER A 416 10.14 3.79 -5.66
C SER A 416 10.40 2.32 -5.32
N ASN A 417 9.39 1.60 -4.84
CA ASN A 417 9.53 0.19 -4.46
C ASN A 417 9.83 -0.69 -5.68
N LEU A 418 9.07 -0.55 -6.78
CA LEU A 418 9.22 -1.42 -7.95
C LEU A 418 10.52 -1.20 -8.73
N THR A 419 11.17 -0.03 -8.61
CA THR A 419 12.47 0.24 -9.23
C THR A 419 13.64 -0.18 -8.34
N CYS A 420 13.38 -0.51 -7.06
CA CYS A 420 14.43 -0.93 -6.13
C CYS A 420 15.03 -2.27 -6.57
N ASN A 421 16.32 -2.29 -6.85
CA ASN A 421 17.08 -3.48 -7.24
C ASN A 421 16.49 -4.25 -8.44
N ASN A 422 15.75 -3.57 -9.32
CA ASN A 422 15.17 -4.17 -10.53
C ASN A 422 15.60 -3.37 -11.76
N SER A 423 16.63 -3.86 -12.45
CA SER A 423 17.23 -3.21 -13.63
C SER A 423 16.21 -3.05 -14.77
N LYS A 424 15.36 -4.08 -15.00
CA LYS A 424 14.33 -4.08 -16.04
C LYS A 424 13.29 -2.97 -15.80
N ASN A 425 12.79 -2.87 -14.58
CA ASN A 425 11.82 -1.83 -14.21
C ASN A 425 12.43 -0.43 -14.30
N LYS A 426 13.69 -0.26 -13.86
CA LYS A 426 14.41 1.01 -13.97
C LYS A 426 14.49 1.46 -15.43
N THR A 427 14.94 0.58 -16.33
CA THR A 427 15.04 0.85 -17.76
C THR A 427 13.68 1.27 -18.35
N LEU A 428 12.62 0.50 -18.04
CA LEU A 428 11.26 0.79 -18.52
C LEU A 428 10.75 2.16 -18.06
N VAL A 429 10.93 2.47 -16.78
CA VAL A 429 10.49 3.76 -16.22
C VAL A 429 11.27 4.91 -16.87
N THR A 430 12.60 4.76 -17.04
CA THR A 430 13.44 5.77 -17.70
C THR A 430 12.99 6.00 -19.15
N GLN A 431 12.75 4.92 -19.92
CA GLN A 431 12.34 5.00 -21.32
C GLN A 431 10.95 5.61 -21.52
N ASN A 432 10.09 5.58 -20.48
CA ASN A 432 8.74 6.16 -20.52
C ASN A 432 8.68 7.55 -19.87
N SER A 433 9.78 8.30 -19.87
CA SER A 433 9.87 9.66 -19.30
C SER A 433 9.59 9.73 -17.80
N GLY A 434 9.90 8.65 -17.08
CA GLY A 434 9.68 8.60 -15.62
C GLY A 434 10.56 9.60 -14.86
N VAL A 435 11.77 9.91 -15.37
CA VAL A 435 12.66 10.88 -14.73
C VAL A 435 12.02 12.27 -14.73
N GLU A 436 11.54 12.70 -15.89
CA GLU A 436 10.87 14.00 -16.08
C GLU A 436 9.61 14.10 -15.19
N ALA A 437 8.82 13.06 -15.23
CA ALA A 437 7.56 13.00 -14.44
C ALA A 437 7.82 13.09 -12.93
N LEU A 438 8.86 12.40 -12.44
CA LEU A 438 9.26 12.43 -11.01
C LEU A 438 9.79 13.82 -10.61
N ILE A 439 10.57 14.49 -11.47
CA ILE A 439 11.04 15.86 -11.22
C ILE A 439 9.83 16.80 -11.09
N HIS A 440 8.89 16.73 -12.02
CA HIS A 440 7.67 17.55 -11.98
C HIS A 440 6.83 17.26 -10.72
N ALA A 441 6.77 15.99 -10.29
CA ALA A 441 6.08 15.63 -9.05
C ALA A 441 6.76 16.27 -7.83
N ILE A 442 8.09 16.27 -7.76
CA ILE A 442 8.86 16.91 -6.68
C ILE A 442 8.59 18.43 -6.66
N LEU A 443 8.63 19.08 -7.83
CA LEU A 443 8.40 20.54 -7.94
C LEU A 443 6.99 20.94 -7.47
N ARG A 444 5.98 20.09 -7.71
CA ARG A 444 4.60 20.34 -7.30
C ARG A 444 4.29 19.91 -5.87
N ALA A 445 5.08 19.00 -5.31
CA ALA A 445 4.82 18.43 -3.98
C ALA A 445 4.91 19.47 -2.85
N GLY A 446 5.74 20.52 -3.01
CA GLY A 446 5.98 21.49 -1.95
C GLY A 446 6.61 20.83 -0.73
N ASP A 447 5.96 20.97 0.42
CA ASP A 447 6.45 20.44 1.70
C ASP A 447 5.91 19.02 2.03
N LYS A 448 5.33 18.32 1.02
CA LYS A 448 4.74 16.99 1.23
C LYS A 448 5.80 15.90 1.09
N ASP A 449 6.45 15.54 2.20
CA ASP A 449 7.49 14.50 2.24
C ASP A 449 6.97 13.14 1.77
N ASP A 450 5.70 12.83 1.98
CA ASP A 450 5.04 11.59 1.50
C ASP A 450 5.10 11.42 -0.03
N ILE A 451 5.29 12.51 -0.77
CA ILE A 451 5.49 12.50 -2.23
C ILE A 451 6.98 12.65 -2.56
N THR A 452 7.65 13.61 -1.91
CA THR A 452 9.02 14.02 -2.24
C THR A 452 10.03 12.91 -1.93
N GLU A 453 9.96 12.30 -0.74
CA GLU A 453 10.90 11.23 -0.36
C GLU A 453 10.85 10.04 -1.33
N PRO A 454 9.69 9.41 -1.59
CA PRO A 454 9.67 8.29 -2.53
C PRO A 454 10.01 8.70 -3.98
N ALA A 455 9.69 9.93 -4.40
CA ALA A 455 10.09 10.43 -5.72
C ALA A 455 11.63 10.54 -5.83
N VAL A 456 12.30 11.08 -4.80
CA VAL A 456 13.76 11.15 -4.73
C VAL A 456 14.37 9.74 -4.70
N CYS A 457 13.78 8.82 -3.93
CA CYS A 457 14.22 7.41 -3.89
C CYS A 457 14.11 6.75 -5.28
N ALA A 458 13.00 6.98 -5.98
CA ALA A 458 12.81 6.46 -7.34
C ALA A 458 13.89 7.04 -8.28
N LEU A 459 14.12 8.36 -8.27
CA LEU A 459 15.18 8.99 -9.06
C LEU A 459 16.56 8.43 -8.72
N ARG A 460 16.85 8.18 -7.44
CA ARG A 460 18.11 7.55 -7.01
C ARG A 460 18.26 6.15 -7.61
N HIS A 461 17.17 5.38 -7.70
CA HIS A 461 17.19 4.06 -8.34
C HIS A 461 17.43 4.17 -9.85
N LEU A 462 16.72 5.10 -10.51
CA LEU A 462 16.84 5.30 -11.98
C LEU A 462 18.21 5.82 -12.41
N THR A 463 18.93 6.53 -11.54
CA THR A 463 20.24 7.12 -11.87
C THR A 463 21.41 6.16 -11.60
N SER A 464 21.13 4.85 -11.34
CA SER A 464 22.21 3.89 -11.03
C SER A 464 21.87 2.45 -11.40
N ARG A 465 22.90 1.70 -11.84
CA ARG A 465 22.90 0.24 -11.97
C ARG A 465 21.83 -0.33 -12.92
N HIS A 466 21.71 0.25 -14.10
CA HIS A 466 20.98 -0.29 -15.25
C HIS A 466 21.48 0.39 -16.52
N PRO A 467 21.19 -0.15 -17.72
CA PRO A 467 21.74 0.36 -18.96
C PRO A 467 21.47 1.84 -19.24
N GLU A 468 20.30 2.34 -18.82
CA GLU A 468 19.89 3.73 -19.10
C GLU A 468 20.23 4.70 -17.96
N ALA A 469 21.09 4.30 -17.00
CA ALA A 469 21.40 5.13 -15.82
C ALA A 469 22.02 6.48 -16.19
N GLU A 470 22.94 6.50 -17.16
CA GLU A 470 23.57 7.72 -17.64
C GLU A 470 22.55 8.64 -18.32
N MET A 471 21.65 8.07 -19.13
CA MET A 471 20.53 8.83 -19.72
C MET A 471 19.67 9.46 -18.63
N ALA A 472 19.37 8.71 -17.56
CA ALA A 472 18.60 9.24 -16.42
C ALA A 472 19.34 10.38 -15.72
N GLN A 473 20.66 10.26 -15.49
CA GLN A 473 21.49 11.32 -14.88
C GLN A 473 21.46 12.60 -15.73
N ASN A 474 21.58 12.48 -17.05
CA ASN A 474 21.49 13.60 -17.99
C ASN A 474 20.07 14.20 -18.01
N SER A 475 19.04 13.35 -17.99
CA SER A 475 17.64 13.79 -17.98
C SER A 475 17.32 14.67 -16.76
N VAL A 476 17.89 14.35 -15.59
CA VAL A 476 17.71 15.19 -14.38
C VAL A 476 18.24 16.61 -14.64
N ARG A 477 19.42 16.74 -15.24
CA ARG A 477 20.01 18.04 -15.57
C ARG A 477 19.19 18.79 -16.62
N LEU A 478 18.83 18.12 -17.71
CA LEU A 478 18.10 18.70 -18.84
C LEU A 478 16.70 19.20 -18.44
N ASN A 479 16.08 18.61 -17.41
CA ASN A 479 14.79 19.04 -16.90
C ASN A 479 14.90 19.95 -15.66
N TYR A 480 16.07 20.60 -15.48
CA TYR A 480 16.32 21.57 -14.40
C TYR A 480 16.07 20.98 -12.99
N GLY A 481 16.23 19.67 -12.82
CA GLY A 481 16.00 18.98 -11.56
C GLY A 481 17.07 19.23 -10.50
N ILE A 482 18.33 19.55 -10.90
CA ILE A 482 19.46 19.68 -9.98
C ILE A 482 19.20 20.76 -8.91
N PRO A 483 18.82 22.01 -9.24
CA PRO A 483 18.55 23.01 -8.20
C PRO A 483 17.43 22.60 -7.26
N ALA A 484 16.36 21.97 -7.76
CA ALA A 484 15.25 21.50 -6.96
C ALA A 484 15.69 20.40 -5.95
N ILE A 485 16.53 19.46 -6.42
CA ILE A 485 17.06 18.36 -5.60
C ILE A 485 18.00 18.92 -4.51
N VAL A 486 18.91 19.80 -4.87
CA VAL A 486 19.87 20.39 -3.92
C VAL A 486 19.13 21.21 -2.85
N LYS A 487 18.07 21.93 -3.23
CA LYS A 487 17.23 22.70 -2.29
C LYS A 487 16.65 21.82 -1.17
N LEU A 488 16.40 20.53 -1.44
CA LEU A 488 15.87 19.60 -0.43
C LEU A 488 16.85 19.38 0.75
N LEU A 489 18.16 19.66 0.55
CA LEU A 489 19.14 19.60 1.62
C LEU A 489 19.03 20.82 2.58
N ASN A 490 18.45 21.93 2.13
CA ASN A 490 18.43 23.21 2.85
C ASN A 490 17.23 23.37 3.81
N GLN A 491 16.21 22.57 3.66
CA GLN A 491 15.02 22.63 4.51
C GLN A 491 15.25 21.89 5.84
N PRO A 492 14.50 22.20 6.91
CA PRO A 492 14.54 21.41 8.13
C PRO A 492 13.81 20.08 7.91
N ASN A 493 14.26 19.34 6.92
CA ASN A 493 13.66 18.10 6.46
C ASN A 493 14.00 16.94 7.39
N GLN A 494 13.18 15.92 7.34
CA GLN A 494 13.43 14.66 8.03
C GLN A 494 14.67 13.98 7.42
N TRP A 495 15.45 13.32 8.27
CA TRP A 495 16.68 12.64 7.86
C TRP A 495 16.50 11.59 6.74
N PRO A 496 15.37 10.85 6.66
CA PRO A 496 15.17 9.95 5.51
C PRO A 496 15.21 10.64 4.15
N LEU A 497 14.56 11.80 4.01
CA LEU A 497 14.59 12.59 2.77
C LEU A 497 16.01 13.10 2.49
N VAL A 498 16.71 13.63 3.51
CA VAL A 498 18.10 14.10 3.39
C VAL A 498 19.00 12.96 2.91
N LYS A 499 18.91 11.77 3.52
CA LYS A 499 19.67 10.56 3.14
C LYS A 499 19.41 10.17 1.67
N ALA A 500 18.14 10.14 1.27
CA ALA A 500 17.74 9.80 -0.11
C ALA A 500 18.34 10.83 -1.11
N THR A 501 18.27 12.12 -0.76
CA THR A 501 18.77 13.23 -1.58
C THR A 501 20.29 13.16 -1.74
N ILE A 502 21.03 12.91 -0.66
CA ILE A 502 22.50 12.73 -0.70
C ILE A 502 22.86 11.58 -1.66
N GLY A 503 22.14 10.45 -1.53
CA GLY A 503 22.36 9.30 -2.41
C GLY A 503 22.07 9.59 -3.88
N LEU A 504 21.05 10.38 -4.16
CA LEU A 504 20.75 10.84 -5.53
C LEU A 504 21.85 11.77 -6.06
N ILE A 505 22.28 12.75 -5.26
CA ILE A 505 23.37 13.68 -5.64
C ILE A 505 24.65 12.89 -5.97
N ARG A 506 24.98 11.89 -5.13
CA ARG A 506 26.13 11.00 -5.39
C ARG A 506 26.02 10.32 -6.76
N ASN A 507 24.84 9.84 -7.13
CA ASN A 507 24.62 9.21 -8.45
C ASN A 507 24.74 10.25 -9.58
N LEU A 508 24.18 11.44 -9.39
CA LEU A 508 24.23 12.53 -10.40
C LEU A 508 25.67 12.98 -10.65
N ALA A 509 26.49 13.00 -9.60
CA ALA A 509 27.91 13.37 -9.69
C ALA A 509 28.75 12.39 -10.53
N LEU A 510 28.24 11.16 -10.77
CA LEU A 510 28.92 10.19 -11.65
C LEU A 510 29.00 10.68 -13.11
N CYS A 511 28.10 11.56 -13.51
CA CYS A 511 28.09 12.17 -14.84
C CYS A 511 28.87 13.50 -14.79
N PRO A 512 30.03 13.62 -15.47
CA PRO A 512 30.85 14.87 -15.43
C PRO A 512 30.06 16.10 -15.84
N ALA A 513 29.12 15.99 -16.79
CA ALA A 513 28.31 17.12 -17.27
C ALA A 513 27.41 17.71 -16.14
N ASN A 514 27.24 17.01 -15.04
CA ASN A 514 26.45 17.47 -13.89
C ASN A 514 27.31 18.23 -12.86
N HIS A 515 28.66 18.19 -12.94
CA HIS A 515 29.55 18.79 -11.95
C HIS A 515 29.33 20.31 -11.83
N ALA A 516 29.37 21.03 -12.96
CA ALA A 516 29.17 22.49 -12.96
C ALA A 516 27.77 22.88 -12.46
N PRO A 517 26.65 22.26 -12.92
CA PRO A 517 25.32 22.56 -12.34
C PRO A 517 25.19 22.25 -10.85
N LEU A 518 25.86 21.20 -10.35
CA LEU A 518 25.86 20.87 -8.91
C LEU A 518 26.64 21.92 -8.12
N GLN A 519 27.78 22.38 -8.65
CA GLN A 519 28.59 23.46 -8.05
C GLN A 519 27.78 24.77 -8.00
N GLU A 520 27.16 25.16 -9.13
CA GLU A 520 26.29 26.34 -9.21
C GLU A 520 25.16 26.33 -8.19
N ALA A 521 24.62 25.15 -7.91
CA ALA A 521 23.59 24.95 -6.88
C ALA A 521 24.16 24.93 -5.46
N SER A 522 25.49 25.15 -5.26
CA SER A 522 26.17 25.19 -3.98
C SER A 522 26.03 23.87 -3.19
N VAL A 523 26.12 22.73 -3.87
CA VAL A 523 25.97 21.41 -3.26
C VAL A 523 27.10 21.10 -2.26
N ILE A 524 28.35 21.54 -2.59
CA ILE A 524 29.55 21.20 -1.81
C ILE A 524 29.50 21.81 -0.40
N PRO A 525 29.28 23.14 -0.24
CA PRO A 525 29.17 23.71 1.12
C PRO A 525 28.05 23.06 1.94
N ARG A 526 26.95 22.70 1.29
CA ARG A 526 25.81 22.08 1.99
C ARG A 526 26.12 20.65 2.43
N LEU A 527 26.79 19.86 1.60
CA LEU A 527 27.22 18.50 1.98
C LEU A 527 28.22 18.55 3.14
N VAL A 528 29.17 19.52 3.12
CA VAL A 528 30.12 19.71 4.20
C VAL A 528 29.42 20.07 5.53
N GLN A 529 28.45 21.00 5.51
CA GLN A 529 27.66 21.36 6.69
C GLN A 529 26.92 20.15 7.26
N LEU A 530 26.28 19.35 6.40
CA LEU A 530 25.55 18.14 6.82
C LEU A 530 26.51 17.09 7.36
N LEU A 531 27.69 16.95 6.76
CA LEU A 531 28.75 16.02 7.20
C LEU A 531 29.23 16.38 8.62
N VAL A 532 29.56 17.66 8.86
CA VAL A 532 30.00 18.14 10.17
C VAL A 532 28.91 17.88 11.22
N LYS A 533 27.67 18.26 10.93
CA LYS A 533 26.53 18.05 11.84
C LYS A 533 26.33 16.57 12.15
N ALA A 534 26.27 15.72 11.14
CA ALA A 534 26.04 14.29 11.31
C ALA A 534 27.19 13.62 12.09
N HIS A 535 28.44 14.03 11.82
CA HIS A 535 29.61 13.52 12.52
C HIS A 535 29.55 13.89 14.01
N GLN A 536 29.25 15.15 14.34
CA GLN A 536 29.09 15.62 15.73
C GLN A 536 27.95 14.86 16.44
N ASP A 537 26.82 14.67 15.77
CA ASP A 537 25.68 13.94 16.35
C ASP A 537 26.04 12.46 16.58
N ALA A 538 26.74 11.82 15.63
CA ALA A 538 27.25 10.46 15.80
C ALA A 538 28.16 10.34 17.02
N GLN A 539 29.09 11.30 17.20
CA GLN A 539 29.99 11.32 18.36
C GLN A 539 29.22 11.53 19.67
N ARG A 540 28.21 12.39 19.70
CA ARG A 540 27.36 12.61 20.89
C ARG A 540 26.60 11.31 21.26
N HIS A 541 26.07 10.59 20.29
CA HIS A 541 25.40 9.31 20.55
C HIS A 541 26.35 8.29 21.19
N VAL A 542 27.57 8.19 20.69
CA VAL A 542 28.60 7.29 21.24
C VAL A 542 28.96 7.70 22.69
N ALA A 543 29.17 9.00 22.90
CA ALA A 543 29.55 9.53 24.24
C ALA A 543 28.41 9.35 25.26
N ALA A 544 27.15 9.44 24.82
CA ALA A 544 25.97 9.27 25.68
C ALA A 544 25.65 7.80 26.01
N GLY A 545 26.32 6.84 25.38
CA GLY A 545 26.08 5.41 25.55
C GLY A 545 24.65 5.00 25.20
N THR A 546 23.99 5.74 24.31
CA THR A 546 22.60 5.48 23.94
C THR A 546 22.47 4.19 23.12
N GLN A 547 21.56 3.31 23.55
CA GLN A 547 21.30 2.03 22.88
C GLN A 547 20.58 2.20 21.52
N GLN A 548 20.09 3.40 21.22
CA GLN A 548 19.43 3.67 19.93
C GLN A 548 20.12 4.83 19.19
N PRO A 549 21.06 4.51 18.28
CA PRO A 549 21.79 5.55 17.53
C PRO A 549 21.00 6.08 16.30
N TYR A 550 19.67 6.05 16.36
CA TYR A 550 18.82 6.49 15.25
C TYR A 550 18.17 7.84 15.53
N THR A 551 18.30 8.76 14.61
CA THR A 551 17.53 10.01 14.57
C THR A 551 16.56 9.93 13.40
N ASP A 552 15.26 10.01 13.65
CA ASP A 552 14.20 9.82 12.62
C ASP A 552 14.36 8.51 11.84
N GLY A 553 14.84 7.44 12.50
CA GLY A 553 15.05 6.15 11.86
C GLY A 553 16.30 6.03 10.99
N VAL A 554 17.20 7.04 11.01
CA VAL A 554 18.45 7.07 10.24
C VAL A 554 19.63 7.12 11.19
N ARG A 555 20.66 6.33 10.93
CA ARG A 555 21.94 6.42 11.65
C ARG A 555 22.77 7.58 11.08
N MET A 556 23.36 8.35 11.95
CA MET A 556 24.18 9.51 11.53
C MET A 556 25.42 9.06 10.73
N GLU A 557 25.95 7.87 11.01
CA GLU A 557 27.04 7.28 10.24
C GLU A 557 26.67 7.09 8.76
N GLU A 558 25.40 6.83 8.45
CA GLU A 558 24.93 6.70 7.06
C GLU A 558 24.94 8.05 6.33
N ILE A 559 24.66 9.13 7.07
CA ILE A 559 24.75 10.50 6.51
C ILE A 559 26.23 10.87 6.30
N VAL A 560 27.10 10.55 7.28
CA VAL A 560 28.54 10.75 7.17
C VAL A 560 29.09 10.02 5.92
N GLU A 561 28.81 8.73 5.79
CA GLU A 561 29.22 7.92 4.63
C GLU A 561 28.68 8.51 3.32
N GLY A 562 27.39 8.89 3.31
CA GLY A 562 26.73 9.44 2.12
C GLY A 562 27.35 10.77 1.65
N CYS A 563 27.52 11.71 2.57
CA CYS A 563 28.11 13.03 2.28
C CYS A 563 29.56 12.87 1.82
N THR A 564 30.36 12.09 2.57
CA THR A 564 31.77 11.85 2.22
C THR A 564 31.88 11.17 0.84
N GLY A 565 31.00 10.17 0.59
CA GLY A 565 30.98 9.49 -0.71
C GLY A 565 30.56 10.39 -1.88
N ALA A 566 29.65 11.34 -1.66
CA ALA A 566 29.27 12.32 -2.69
C ALA A 566 30.45 13.28 -2.96
N LEU A 567 31.07 13.77 -1.88
CA LEU A 567 32.26 14.66 -1.98
C LEU A 567 33.41 13.94 -2.70
N HIS A 568 33.62 12.64 -2.44
CA HIS A 568 34.64 11.84 -3.14
C HIS A 568 34.45 11.90 -4.67
N ILE A 569 33.21 11.70 -5.14
CA ILE A 569 32.95 11.71 -6.60
C ILE A 569 33.07 13.12 -7.17
N LEU A 570 32.57 14.13 -6.44
CA LEU A 570 32.68 15.54 -6.86
C LEU A 570 34.14 16.01 -6.93
N ALA A 571 35.01 15.52 -6.02
CA ALA A 571 36.45 15.87 -5.96
C ALA A 571 37.26 15.43 -7.21
N ARG A 572 36.67 14.58 -8.07
CA ARG A 572 37.29 14.21 -9.36
C ARG A 572 37.46 15.42 -10.29
N ASP A 573 36.59 16.41 -10.14
CA ASP A 573 36.65 17.65 -10.88
C ASP A 573 37.58 18.64 -10.16
N PRO A 574 38.56 19.29 -10.87
CA PRO A 574 39.52 20.20 -10.23
C PRO A 574 38.86 21.40 -9.54
N MET A 575 37.80 21.97 -10.14
CA MET A 575 37.13 23.15 -9.55
C MET A 575 36.45 22.76 -8.25
N ASN A 576 35.80 21.59 -8.23
CA ASN A 576 35.17 21.03 -7.03
C ASN A 576 36.22 20.71 -5.96
N ARG A 577 37.38 20.15 -6.34
CA ARG A 577 38.49 19.86 -5.40
C ARG A 577 38.92 21.14 -4.67
N MET A 578 39.16 22.21 -5.45
CA MET A 578 39.56 23.51 -4.91
C MET A 578 38.53 24.04 -3.90
N GLU A 579 37.24 23.91 -4.20
CA GLU A 579 36.14 24.32 -3.28
C GLU A 579 36.15 23.48 -2.01
N ILE A 580 36.26 22.15 -2.12
CA ILE A 580 36.32 21.23 -0.98
C ILE A 580 37.53 21.58 -0.09
N PHE A 581 38.70 21.82 -0.68
CA PHE A 581 39.90 22.20 0.05
C PHE A 581 39.73 23.54 0.79
N ARG A 582 39.16 24.58 0.14
CA ARG A 582 38.91 25.90 0.73
C ARG A 582 37.97 25.87 1.95
N LEU A 583 37.13 24.86 2.03
CA LEU A 583 36.20 24.67 3.19
C LEU A 583 36.87 24.02 4.40
N ASN A 584 38.24 23.88 4.36
CA ASN A 584 39.04 23.32 5.47
C ASN A 584 38.52 21.95 5.94
N THR A 585 38.28 21.05 5.00
CA THR A 585 37.67 19.73 5.26
C THR A 585 38.67 18.63 5.61
N ILE A 586 39.98 18.86 5.34
CA ILE A 586 41.03 17.86 5.53
C ILE A 586 41.07 17.31 6.97
N PRO A 587 41.06 18.16 8.03
CA PRO A 587 41.07 17.63 9.41
C PRO A 587 39.91 16.65 9.67
N LEU A 588 38.74 16.96 9.12
CA LEU A 588 37.55 16.10 9.26
C LEU A 588 37.74 14.75 8.54
N PHE A 589 38.25 14.77 7.28
CA PHE A 589 38.47 13.53 6.54
C PHE A 589 39.57 12.66 7.18
N VAL A 590 40.60 13.27 7.75
CA VAL A 590 41.65 12.55 8.49
C VAL A 590 41.04 11.90 9.74
N GLN A 591 40.16 12.61 10.46
CA GLN A 591 39.44 12.09 11.60
C GLN A 591 38.58 10.86 11.22
N LEU A 592 37.94 10.88 10.03
CA LEU A 592 37.10 9.80 9.54
C LEU A 592 37.90 8.52 9.17
N LEU A 593 39.22 8.61 8.98
CA LEU A 593 40.09 7.42 8.79
C LEU A 593 40.10 6.52 10.01
N TYR A 594 39.85 7.08 11.20
CA TYR A 594 39.79 6.34 12.47
C TYR A 594 38.41 5.75 12.76
N SER A 595 37.43 5.89 11.85
CA SER A 595 36.07 5.40 12.04
C SER A 595 36.07 3.87 12.20
N SER A 596 35.21 3.35 13.10
CA SER A 596 34.95 1.91 13.20
C SER A 596 34.16 1.34 12.01
N VAL A 597 33.60 2.21 11.17
CA VAL A 597 32.79 1.80 9.99
C VAL A 597 33.71 1.80 8.75
N GLU A 598 34.02 0.62 8.23
CA GLU A 598 34.92 0.39 7.11
C GLU A 598 34.54 1.23 5.86
N ASN A 599 33.26 1.38 5.57
CA ASN A 599 32.82 2.17 4.42
C ASN A 599 33.14 3.67 4.58
N ILE A 600 33.08 4.19 5.82
CA ILE A 600 33.45 5.58 6.11
C ILE A 600 34.96 5.75 5.87
N GLN A 601 35.79 4.81 6.39
CA GLN A 601 37.25 4.81 6.11
C GLN A 601 37.53 4.85 4.61
N ARG A 602 36.83 3.99 3.85
CA ARG A 602 37.01 3.87 2.38
C ARG A 602 36.68 5.17 1.64
N VAL A 603 35.51 5.80 1.97
CA VAL A 603 35.12 7.04 1.26
C VAL A 603 35.97 8.23 1.71
N ALA A 604 36.44 8.26 2.98
CA ALA A 604 37.35 9.28 3.50
C ALA A 604 38.70 9.19 2.80
N ALA A 605 39.32 7.99 2.74
CA ALA A 605 40.55 7.77 2.01
C ALA A 605 40.40 8.14 0.51
N GLY A 606 39.19 7.85 -0.07
CA GLY A 606 38.88 8.23 -1.45
C GLY A 606 38.87 9.74 -1.69
N VAL A 607 38.25 10.52 -0.78
CA VAL A 607 38.28 11.99 -0.90
C VAL A 607 39.71 12.51 -0.80
N LEU A 608 40.47 12.02 0.20
CA LEU A 608 41.84 12.42 0.43
C LEU A 608 42.73 12.07 -0.81
N CYS A 609 42.46 10.92 -1.44
CA CYS A 609 43.15 10.48 -2.66
C CYS A 609 42.92 11.47 -3.84
N GLU A 610 41.65 11.93 -4.01
CA GLU A 610 41.39 12.95 -5.04
C GLU A 610 42.01 14.30 -4.69
N LEU A 611 41.90 14.74 -3.42
CA LEU A 611 42.50 16.02 -2.98
C LEU A 611 44.01 16.02 -3.10
N ALA A 612 44.68 14.91 -2.81
CA ALA A 612 46.15 14.78 -2.85
C ALA A 612 46.72 14.89 -4.27
N GLN A 613 45.90 14.99 -5.33
CA GLN A 613 46.33 15.30 -6.67
C GLN A 613 46.90 16.74 -6.74
N ASP A 614 46.42 17.61 -5.86
CA ASP A 614 46.90 19.01 -5.77
C ASP A 614 47.92 19.10 -4.63
N LYS A 615 49.09 19.67 -4.92
CA LYS A 615 50.23 19.69 -4.00
C LYS A 615 49.90 20.35 -2.66
N GLU A 616 49.27 21.54 -2.70
CA GLU A 616 48.89 22.25 -1.48
C GLU A 616 48.00 21.39 -0.55
N ALA A 617 47.07 20.60 -1.15
CA ALA A 617 46.23 19.71 -0.41
C ALA A 617 47.01 18.49 0.13
N ALA A 618 47.96 17.94 -0.65
CA ALA A 618 48.83 16.85 -0.20
C ALA A 618 49.66 17.25 1.01
N ASP A 619 50.23 18.46 0.98
CA ASP A 619 51.03 19.03 2.08
C ASP A 619 50.13 19.25 3.35
N ALA A 620 48.91 19.72 3.15
CA ALA A 620 47.94 19.91 4.24
C ALA A 620 47.50 18.56 4.85
N ILE A 621 47.31 17.53 4.01
CA ILE A 621 46.94 16.16 4.47
C ILE A 621 48.07 15.58 5.34
N ASP A 622 49.31 15.76 4.92
CA ASP A 622 50.47 15.32 5.72
C ASP A 622 50.60 16.10 7.04
N ALA A 623 50.41 17.41 6.97
CA ALA A 623 50.46 18.28 8.18
C ALA A 623 49.45 17.91 9.23
N GLU A 624 48.28 17.39 8.79
CA GLU A 624 47.23 16.88 9.71
C GLU A 624 47.52 15.47 10.25
N GLY A 625 48.65 14.86 9.91
CA GLY A 625 49.08 13.59 10.45
C GLY A 625 48.40 12.36 9.84
N ALA A 626 47.90 12.47 8.61
CA ALA A 626 47.20 11.39 7.91
C ALA A 626 48.09 10.18 7.64
N SER A 627 49.42 10.33 7.66
CA SER A 627 50.36 9.24 7.34
C SER A 627 50.18 8.02 8.24
N SER A 628 49.95 8.21 9.57
CA SER A 628 49.77 7.09 10.52
C SER A 628 48.52 6.23 10.19
N PRO A 629 47.31 6.80 10.18
CA PRO A 629 46.13 5.98 9.88
C PRO A 629 46.16 5.41 8.45
N LEU A 630 46.72 6.10 7.49
CA LEU A 630 46.82 5.59 6.11
C LEU A 630 47.75 4.38 6.04
N MET A 631 48.85 4.35 6.80
CA MET A 631 49.77 3.17 6.86
C MET A 631 49.01 1.95 7.45
N GLU A 632 48.16 2.14 8.45
CA GLU A 632 47.32 1.06 8.98
C GLU A 632 46.30 0.56 7.94
N LEU A 633 45.70 1.50 7.17
CA LEU A 633 44.70 1.18 6.15
C LEU A 633 45.27 0.46 4.93
N LEU A 634 46.60 0.49 4.71
CA LEU A 634 47.24 -0.35 3.69
C LEU A 634 46.97 -1.84 3.92
N HIS A 635 46.77 -2.24 5.16
CA HIS A 635 46.51 -3.64 5.54
C HIS A 635 45.01 -3.95 5.65
N SER A 636 44.14 -3.02 5.24
CA SER A 636 42.70 -3.23 5.23
C SER A 636 42.30 -4.43 4.33
N ARG A 637 41.31 -5.19 4.78
CA ARG A 637 40.70 -6.26 3.99
C ARG A 637 39.94 -5.70 2.79
N ASN A 638 39.55 -4.45 2.83
CA ASN A 638 38.88 -3.77 1.75
C ASN A 638 39.93 -3.24 0.75
N GLU A 639 40.04 -3.90 -0.38
CA GLU A 639 40.99 -3.57 -1.45
C GLU A 639 40.91 -2.10 -1.88
N GLY A 640 39.69 -1.55 -1.97
CA GLY A 640 39.51 -0.14 -2.31
C GLY A 640 40.07 0.81 -1.27
N THR A 641 39.92 0.47 0.03
CA THR A 641 40.49 1.27 1.14
C THR A 641 42.02 1.26 1.06
N ALA A 642 42.62 0.07 0.91
CA ALA A 642 44.08 -0.08 0.79
C ALA A 642 44.63 0.68 -0.43
N THR A 643 43.95 0.60 -1.58
CA THR A 643 44.33 1.31 -2.81
C THR A 643 44.31 2.83 -2.62
N TYR A 644 43.24 3.38 -2.04
CA TYR A 644 43.18 4.84 -1.81
C TYR A 644 44.24 5.28 -0.79
N ALA A 645 44.45 4.50 0.29
CA ALA A 645 45.49 4.81 1.27
C ALA A 645 46.88 4.81 0.63
N ALA A 646 47.18 3.81 -0.24
CA ALA A 646 48.43 3.71 -0.98
C ALA A 646 48.65 4.94 -1.88
N ALA A 647 47.58 5.34 -2.60
CA ALA A 647 47.67 6.50 -3.52
C ALA A 647 47.95 7.81 -2.75
N VAL A 648 47.32 8.04 -1.62
CA VAL A 648 47.55 9.23 -0.80
C VAL A 648 49.00 9.24 -0.27
N LEU A 649 49.44 8.11 0.31
CA LEU A 649 50.79 7.96 0.87
C LEU A 649 51.86 8.21 -0.22
N PHE A 650 51.62 7.71 -1.43
CA PHE A 650 52.52 7.94 -2.57
C PHE A 650 52.63 9.44 -2.84
N ARG A 651 51.52 10.15 -2.97
CA ARG A 651 51.52 11.61 -3.25
C ARG A 651 52.21 12.42 -2.17
N ILE A 652 51.91 12.10 -0.88
CA ILE A 652 52.53 12.78 0.27
C ILE A 652 54.05 12.55 0.27
N SER A 653 54.51 11.37 -0.19
CA SER A 653 55.94 11.03 -0.15
C SER A 653 56.76 11.65 -1.26
N GLU A 654 56.18 12.23 -2.30
CA GLU A 654 56.89 12.74 -3.46
C GLU A 654 58.00 13.74 -3.12
N ASP A 655 57.78 14.63 -2.17
CA ASP A 655 58.75 15.67 -1.77
C ASP A 655 59.45 15.36 -0.45
N LYS A 656 59.35 14.13 0.08
CA LYS A 656 59.96 13.76 1.34
C LYS A 656 61.41 13.24 1.15
N ASN A 657 62.15 13.17 2.28
CA ASN A 657 63.52 12.69 2.24
C ASN A 657 63.61 11.24 1.74
N PRO A 658 64.77 10.79 1.23
CA PRO A 658 64.89 9.45 0.63
C PRO A 658 64.60 8.32 1.59
N ASP A 659 64.85 8.45 2.89
CA ASP A 659 64.58 7.41 3.89
C ASP A 659 63.10 7.23 4.12
N TYR A 660 62.30 8.31 4.17
CA TYR A 660 60.84 8.26 4.25
C TYR A 660 60.24 7.61 3.00
N ARG A 661 60.70 8.05 1.82
CA ARG A 661 60.27 7.48 0.53
C ARG A 661 60.54 5.98 0.46
N LYS A 662 61.69 5.56 0.93
CA LYS A 662 62.09 4.11 0.97
C LYS A 662 61.17 3.34 1.90
N ARG A 663 60.84 3.83 3.09
CA ARG A 663 59.94 3.16 4.01
C ARG A 663 58.53 3.01 3.41
N VAL A 664 57.97 4.09 2.87
CA VAL A 664 56.67 4.09 2.20
C VAL A 664 56.67 3.10 1.05
N SER A 665 57.74 3.12 0.21
CA SER A 665 57.88 2.21 -0.92
C SER A 665 57.85 0.75 -0.49
N VAL A 666 58.54 0.39 0.59
CA VAL A 666 58.54 -0.98 1.14
C VAL A 666 57.13 -1.38 1.61
N GLU A 667 56.45 -0.50 2.32
CA GLU A 667 55.06 -0.80 2.82
C GLU A 667 54.09 -0.89 1.65
N LEU A 668 54.17 -0.02 0.65
CA LEU A 668 53.33 -0.08 -0.54
C LEU A 668 53.55 -1.38 -1.31
N THR A 669 54.82 -1.80 -1.44
CA THR A 669 55.15 -3.07 -2.09
C THR A 669 54.60 -4.24 -1.35
N ASN A 670 54.78 -4.30 -0.02
CA ASN A 670 54.26 -5.35 0.84
C ASN A 670 52.72 -5.46 0.75
N SER A 671 52.04 -4.32 0.73
CA SER A 671 50.57 -4.26 0.63
C SER A 671 50.07 -4.71 -0.75
N LEU A 672 50.65 -4.18 -1.84
CA LEU A 672 50.20 -4.43 -3.21
C LEU A 672 50.41 -5.89 -3.63
N PHE A 673 51.53 -6.51 -3.21
CA PHE A 673 51.88 -7.86 -3.62
C PHE A 673 51.63 -8.95 -2.56
N LYS A 674 50.93 -8.60 -1.49
CA LYS A 674 50.60 -9.53 -0.38
C LYS A 674 49.90 -10.80 -0.86
N HIS A 675 49.08 -10.72 -1.89
CA HIS A 675 48.23 -11.82 -2.40
C HIS A 675 48.70 -12.36 -3.76
N ASP A 676 49.80 -11.84 -4.34
CA ASP A 676 50.32 -12.28 -5.65
C ASP A 676 51.85 -12.28 -5.64
N PRO A 677 52.46 -13.32 -5.04
CA PRO A 677 53.93 -13.47 -5.05
C PRO A 677 54.55 -13.55 -6.46
N ALA A 678 53.80 -14.13 -7.40
CA ALA A 678 54.28 -14.27 -8.79
C ALA A 678 54.39 -12.90 -9.48
N ALA A 679 53.43 -12.00 -9.24
CA ALA A 679 53.49 -10.62 -9.74
C ALA A 679 54.65 -9.87 -9.11
N TRP A 680 55.01 -10.15 -7.84
CA TRP A 680 56.16 -9.56 -7.18
C TRP A 680 57.46 -10.06 -7.80
N GLU A 681 57.62 -11.34 -8.06
CA GLU A 681 58.79 -11.92 -8.73
C GLU A 681 58.93 -11.37 -10.16
N ALA A 682 57.81 -11.22 -10.86
CA ALA A 682 57.79 -10.63 -12.20
C ALA A 682 58.23 -9.15 -12.16
N ALA A 683 57.77 -8.36 -11.17
CA ALA A 683 58.16 -6.97 -10.97
C ALA A 683 59.64 -6.84 -10.58
N GLN A 684 60.20 -7.77 -9.79
CA GLN A 684 61.65 -7.79 -9.46
C GLN A 684 62.51 -8.16 -10.67
N SER A 685 62.01 -9.01 -11.54
CA SER A 685 62.77 -9.41 -12.74
C SER A 685 62.85 -8.34 -13.79
N UNK A 686 62.22 -7.45 -13.64
CA UNK A 686 62.34 -6.46 -14.44
C UNK A 686 63.33 -5.58 -13.96
N UNK A 687 63.84 -5.79 -13.93
CA UNK A 687 64.84 -5.17 -13.51
C UNK A 687 65.02 -3.78 -13.68
N UNK A 688 64.32 -3.62 -14.00
CA UNK A 688 64.29 -2.39 -14.12
C UNK A 688 64.23 -1.66 -12.91
N PHE A 689 63.98 -2.18 -12.05
CA PHE A 689 63.77 -1.48 -10.78
C PHE A 689 65.06 -1.26 -9.97
N LYS A 690 66.21 -1.58 -10.51
CA LYS A 690 67.46 -1.27 -9.81
C LYS A 690 68.02 0.10 -10.24
N HIS A 691 67.72 1.12 -9.45
CA HIS A 691 68.44 2.43 -9.44
C HIS A 691 68.08 3.51 -10.49
N ASP A 692 66.88 3.50 -11.11
CA ASP A 692 66.52 4.59 -12.02
C ASP A 692 65.20 5.26 -11.58
N PRO A 693 65.28 6.52 -11.08
CA PRO A 693 64.06 7.27 -10.72
C PRO A 693 63.11 7.51 -11.91
N ALA A 694 63.63 7.56 -13.14
CA ALA A 694 62.84 7.72 -14.36
C ALA A 694 61.98 6.47 -14.69
N ALA A 695 62.40 5.30 -14.24
CA ALA A 695 61.61 4.08 -14.41
C ALA A 695 60.33 4.07 -13.57
N TRP A 696 60.31 4.82 -12.48
CA TRP A 696 59.10 5.02 -11.66
C TRP A 696 58.07 5.91 -12.34
N GLU A 697 58.54 6.95 -13.08
CA GLU A 697 57.63 7.82 -13.88
C GLU A 697 56.96 7.05 -15.02
N ALA A 698 57.67 6.09 -15.64
CA ALA A 698 57.14 5.30 -16.75
C ALA A 698 56.06 4.27 -16.28
N VAL A 699 56.18 3.82 -15.02
CA VAL A 699 55.17 2.89 -14.44
C VAL A 699 53.98 3.64 -13.79
N SER A 700 54.25 4.86 -13.33
CA SER A 700 53.19 5.65 -12.65
C SER A 700 52.29 6.46 -13.62
N THR A 701 52.68 6.67 -14.87
CA THR A 701 51.89 7.54 -15.77
C THR A 701 50.80 6.86 -16.62
N PRO A 702 50.82 5.57 -17.01
CA PRO A 702 49.68 5.01 -17.75
C PRO A 702 48.74 4.10 -16.97
N GLY A 703 49.12 3.59 -15.80
CA GLY A 703 48.33 2.61 -15.08
C GLY A 703 47.45 3.17 -13.95
N TRP A 704 47.93 4.21 -13.29
CA TRP A 704 47.23 4.74 -12.13
C TRP A 704 46.16 5.79 -12.50
N ALA A 705 46.37 6.52 -13.58
CA ALA A 705 45.36 7.45 -14.09
C ALA A 705 44.11 6.72 -14.64
N THR A 706 44.29 5.47 -15.09
CA THR A 706 43.15 4.66 -15.56
C THR A 706 42.47 3.88 -14.46
N MET A 707 43.13 3.67 -13.29
CA MET A 707 42.49 2.94 -12.17
C MET A 707 41.53 3.79 -11.38
N SER A 708 41.67 5.13 -11.39
CA SER A 708 40.67 6.00 -10.73
C SER A 708 39.35 6.11 -11.52
N GLY A 709 39.33 5.69 -12.78
CA GLY A 709 38.15 5.77 -13.63
C GLY A 709 37.32 4.52 -13.76
N CYS A 710 37.79 3.36 -13.24
CA CYS A 710 37.09 2.13 -13.58
C CYS A 710 37.16 1.01 -12.54
N THR A 711 36.57 1.22 -11.38
CA THR A 711 36.19 0.10 -10.52
C THR A 711 34.89 -0.60 -10.98
N SER A 712 34.17 0.00 -11.94
CA SER A 712 32.97 -0.63 -12.51
C SER A 712 33.20 -1.32 -13.86
N CYS A 713 34.35 -1.09 -14.54
CA CYS A 713 34.65 -1.72 -15.83
C CYS A 713 35.57 -2.95 -15.77
N ALA A 714 36.33 -3.13 -14.69
CA ALA A 714 37.27 -4.26 -14.58
C ALA A 714 36.59 -5.63 -14.37
N LEU A 715 35.33 -5.64 -13.99
CA LEU A 715 34.58 -6.90 -13.78
C LEU A 715 33.79 -7.37 -15.01
N ARG A 716 33.99 -6.76 -16.19
CA ARG A 716 33.27 -7.15 -17.42
C ARG A 716 34.11 -7.71 -18.56
N LYS A 717 35.41 -8.04 -18.34
CA LYS A 717 36.25 -8.54 -19.46
C LYS A 717 36.64 -10.01 -19.41
N ASP A 718 36.11 -10.81 -18.46
CA ASP A 718 36.46 -12.24 -18.42
C ASP A 718 35.26 -13.20 -18.54
N SER A 719 34.29 -12.89 -19.43
CA SER A 719 33.24 -13.87 -19.77
C SER A 719 33.09 -14.08 -21.28
N SER A 720 34.22 -14.10 -22.02
CA SER A 720 34.19 -14.51 -23.43
C SER A 720 35.31 -15.50 -23.76
N PHE A 721 35.28 -16.67 -23.14
CA PHE A 721 35.88 -17.87 -23.70
C PHE A 721 34.87 -19.01 -23.53
N GLY A 722 34.11 -19.22 -24.61
CA GLY A 722 33.25 -20.37 -24.77
C GLY A 722 34.07 -21.60 -25.01
N GLY A 723 34.32 -22.38 -23.98
CA GLY A 723 34.76 -23.74 -24.09
C GLY A 723 33.59 -24.68 -23.97
N ARG A 724 33.24 -25.37 -25.05
CA ARG A 724 32.27 -26.47 -25.01
C ARG A 724 32.84 -27.59 -24.12
N PRO A 725 32.08 -28.17 -23.21
CA PRO A 725 32.53 -29.39 -22.52
C PRO A 725 32.48 -30.58 -23.48
N PRO A 726 33.40 -31.53 -23.35
CA PRO A 726 33.39 -32.71 -24.21
C PRO A 726 32.19 -33.62 -23.87
N THR A 727 31.53 -34.06 -24.93
CA THR A 727 30.50 -35.08 -24.89
C THR A 727 31.05 -36.41 -24.40
N ILE A 728 30.55 -36.90 -23.28
CA ILE A 728 30.79 -38.27 -22.85
C ILE A 728 29.72 -39.15 -23.49
N LEU A 729 30.13 -39.98 -24.40
CA LEU A 729 29.35 -41.10 -24.95
C LEU A 729 29.23 -42.17 -23.87
N SER A 730 28.03 -42.42 -23.38
CA SER A 730 27.73 -43.58 -22.57
C SER A 730 27.24 -44.70 -23.49
N ALA A 731 28.01 -45.78 -23.55
CA ALA A 731 27.60 -47.05 -24.13
C ALA A 731 26.97 -47.93 -23.06
N SER A 732 25.90 -48.59 -23.42
CA SER A 732 25.06 -49.61 -22.77
C SER A 732 23.99 -49.08 -21.85
#